data_1f04be0ef737583c68dc09b357cded6b
#
_entry.id   1f04be0ef737583c68dc09b357cded6b
#
_cell.length_a   1.000
_cell.length_b   1.000
_cell.length_c   1.000
_cell.angle_alpha   90.00
_cell.angle_beta   90.00
_cell.angle_gamma   90.00
#
_symmetry.space_group_name_H-M   'P 1'
#
loop_
_entity.id
_entity.type
_entity.pdbx_description
1 polymer ?
#
loop_
_entity_poly.entity_id
_entity_poly.type
_entity_poly.pdbx_seq_one_letter_code
_entity_poly.pdbx_strand_id
1 'polypeptide(L)'
;MKNFYGKKLMMAALSIATTAIAWANPISENQAKTVASNFMEGKVLHSVSLQRAHKAPQQGNTAEAAYYVFNAESNQGYVIVAGDDCVPAVLGYSDNGAIDPNDVPEAMQQMLDYYAEQITVLSGNGLKSPARLIARTAITPLTTSIWGQSEPFNIYLPFTRTTTSDGVTRAWHGKVGCVATAMAQVMYYHKWPAQNDLPIPDYVTKTNGYVMPELPITTFNWEAMKDSYNSTDSTNEAGQAAALLSLYCAQSLEMDFQKSTSSASTSNVGAALVNYFNYAATARYIQRSNYNTQAWEDLLYAELQANRPVVYRGDKNPGGHAFVIDGCDNTGLFHVNWGWNGLSNGYFVLSDLNPEAQGIGGAEGECGYIFGQGMVTGIKPNDYSLAPINVRFYTMVVNTLYEVRTSADAPFNANISGRFHNNTSEEEVFEYGWGIFNANNEMLSVLESRSRTNGLQPNYYLNTTFDLYFGVGLSDGTYYLRPIYADLFEDNWKVCEGGMVNYVEAKIAGNYCTYQVFGSSATPLYQVNDMTFVGTMHTKKQVTATAKVTNLGNTMGDMIYVLDNGTKANVSLVDLEKDNTGDVVFYFTPEVSGDHTITLSLSEDGSNPLITKQLTITDMPAANLTMSNKILDVTDATNKIITSTKYRVETTVTNSGAEPYDEELVLRLYRVYNGTSGTNVQDVAVPLKLAVGETKTVTFECDNVVSGEKYFAWVYYFSAGEQVRGRGTSSHTLIFPTEPEFITGDVDGNGVVDIADVNAVINVMLGKMQPSECKGNPNVDGQGGIDIADVNAVINIMLGKTVTSY
;
A
#
# COMPACT_ATOMS: atom_id res chain seq x y z
N MET A 1 21.26 27.74 -0.72
CA MET A 1 20.08 26.96 -1.03
C MET A 1 19.00 27.83 -1.69
N LYS A 2 19.20 28.29 -2.91
CA LYS A 2 18.20 29.00 -3.73
C LYS A 2 18.60 28.77 -5.17
N ASN A 3 18.09 27.71 -5.84
CA ASN A 3 18.05 27.60 -7.32
C ASN A 3 17.69 26.18 -7.82
N PHE A 4 17.12 25.29 -6.99
CA PHE A 4 16.74 23.93 -7.45
C PHE A 4 15.28 23.76 -7.84
N TYR A 5 14.38 24.67 -7.51
CA TYR A 5 12.94 24.54 -7.73
C TYR A 5 12.41 25.05 -9.08
N GLY A 6 13.28 25.66 -9.91
CA GLY A 6 12.82 26.35 -11.14
C GLY A 6 12.76 25.49 -12.41
N LYS A 7 13.31 24.27 -12.46
CA LYS A 7 13.47 23.52 -13.71
C LYS A 7 12.53 22.34 -13.93
N LYS A 8 11.87 21.81 -12.89
CA LYS A 8 10.86 20.74 -13.06
C LYS A 8 9.57 21.18 -13.76
N LEU A 9 9.39 22.46 -14.02
CA LEU A 9 8.18 23.02 -14.65
C LEU A 9 8.12 22.86 -16.18
N MET A 10 9.14 22.30 -16.84
CA MET A 10 9.24 22.35 -18.29
C MET A 10 8.89 21.05 -19.03
N MET A 11 8.60 19.96 -18.35
CA MET A 11 8.25 18.65 -18.97
C MET A 11 6.75 18.32 -19.01
N ALA A 12 5.89 19.09 -18.38
CA ALA A 12 4.44 18.87 -18.42
C ALA A 12 3.75 19.47 -19.67
N ALA A 13 4.49 20.09 -20.61
CA ALA A 13 3.91 20.87 -21.69
C ALA A 13 4.21 20.34 -23.10
N LEU A 14 4.29 19.03 -23.30
CA LEU A 14 4.34 18.48 -24.66
C LEU A 14 3.29 17.36 -24.88
N SER A 15 2.02 17.70 -24.66
CA SER A 15 0.90 16.94 -25.22
C SER A 15 0.26 17.77 -26.31
N ILE A 16 0.68 17.50 -27.53
CA ILE A 16 0.02 18.03 -28.74
C ILE A 16 -1.34 17.32 -28.84
N ALA A 17 -2.40 18.13 -28.79
CA ALA A 17 -3.76 17.70 -29.07
C ALA A 17 -3.87 17.23 -30.53
N THR A 18 -3.96 15.92 -30.73
CA THR A 18 -4.55 15.33 -31.93
C THR A 18 -5.59 14.33 -31.45
N THR A 19 -6.85 14.59 -31.78
CA THR A 19 -7.98 13.66 -31.64
C THR A 19 -7.79 12.48 -32.60
N ALA A 20 -6.88 11.58 -32.29
CA ALA A 20 -6.83 10.22 -32.80
C ALA A 20 -7.17 9.30 -31.64
N ILE A 21 -8.04 8.34 -31.85
CA ILE A 21 -8.24 7.21 -30.92
C ILE A 21 -6.86 6.56 -30.79
N ALA A 22 -6.14 6.93 -29.75
CA ALA A 22 -4.80 6.41 -29.51
C ALA A 22 -4.94 5.10 -28.73
N TRP A 23 -4.50 4.00 -29.32
CA TRP A 23 -4.39 2.71 -28.67
C TRP A 23 -3.33 2.80 -27.56
N ALA A 24 -3.56 2.11 -26.45
CA ALA A 24 -2.55 1.90 -25.43
C ALA A 24 -1.34 1.18 -26.04
N ASN A 25 -0.13 1.64 -25.74
CA ASN A 25 1.09 1.03 -26.26
C ASN A 25 1.99 0.60 -25.11
N PRO A 26 2.44 -0.66 -25.11
CA PRO A 26 3.42 -1.14 -24.16
C PRO A 26 4.72 -0.33 -24.24
N ILE A 27 5.27 -0.03 -23.08
CA ILE A 27 6.57 0.65 -22.93
C ILE A 27 7.62 -0.42 -22.66
N SER A 28 8.65 -0.51 -23.48
CA SER A 28 9.78 -1.39 -23.24
C SER A 28 10.65 -0.89 -22.06
N GLU A 29 11.41 -1.79 -21.44
CA GLU A 29 12.32 -1.45 -20.33
C GLU A 29 13.29 -0.31 -20.72
N ASN A 30 13.80 -0.29 -21.94
CA ASN A 30 14.69 0.77 -22.42
C ASN A 30 13.98 2.12 -22.51
N GLN A 31 12.72 2.13 -22.94
CA GLN A 31 11.90 3.36 -22.97
C GLN A 31 11.59 3.82 -21.54
N ALA A 32 11.19 2.90 -20.67
CA ALA A 32 10.96 3.18 -19.25
C ALA A 32 12.23 3.72 -18.57
N LYS A 33 13.41 3.14 -18.85
CA LYS A 33 14.69 3.64 -18.36
C LYS A 33 15.00 5.05 -18.86
N THR A 34 14.61 5.38 -20.07
CA THR A 34 14.74 6.76 -20.62
C THR A 34 13.85 7.73 -19.85
N VAL A 35 12.58 7.36 -19.59
CA VAL A 35 11.67 8.15 -18.75
C VAL A 35 12.27 8.35 -17.35
N ALA A 36 12.73 7.27 -16.73
CA ALA A 36 13.35 7.27 -15.41
C ALA A 36 14.59 8.19 -15.37
N SER A 37 15.49 8.09 -16.35
CA SER A 37 16.71 8.89 -16.43
C SER A 37 16.41 10.38 -16.63
N ASN A 38 15.40 10.71 -17.43
CA ASN A 38 14.97 12.08 -17.62
C ASN A 38 14.32 12.66 -16.34
N PHE A 39 13.58 11.83 -15.60
CA PHE A 39 12.92 12.22 -14.36
C PHE A 39 13.93 12.41 -13.20
N MET A 40 14.88 11.49 -13.08
CA MET A 40 15.89 11.46 -12.01
C MET A 40 17.16 12.25 -12.34
N GLU A 41 17.12 13.15 -13.29
CA GLU A 41 18.20 14.00 -13.84
C GLU A 41 19.62 13.77 -13.31
N GLY A 42 20.51 13.18 -14.14
CA GLY A 42 21.94 13.00 -13.82
C GLY A 42 22.27 11.83 -12.87
N LYS A 43 21.28 11.06 -12.40
CA LYS A 43 21.53 9.86 -11.59
C LYS A 43 21.77 8.63 -12.48
N VAL A 44 22.71 7.77 -12.09
CA VAL A 44 22.90 6.46 -12.74
C VAL A 44 21.87 5.50 -12.17
N LEU A 45 21.11 4.83 -13.06
CA LEU A 45 19.96 4.00 -12.68
C LEU A 45 20.19 2.53 -13.02
N HIS A 46 19.82 1.66 -12.08
CA HIS A 46 19.85 0.20 -12.21
C HIS A 46 18.42 -0.35 -12.10
N SER A 47 18.08 -1.29 -13.02
CA SER A 47 16.77 -1.98 -12.99
C SER A 47 16.67 -2.88 -11.76
N VAL A 48 15.49 -2.89 -11.12
CA VAL A 48 15.15 -3.77 -10.01
C VAL A 48 13.99 -4.67 -10.44
N SER A 49 14.16 -5.98 -10.33
CA SER A 49 13.12 -6.95 -10.67
C SER A 49 12.26 -7.25 -9.45
N LEU A 50 11.01 -6.81 -9.46
CA LEU A 50 10.00 -7.20 -8.47
C LEU A 50 9.18 -8.37 -9.04
N GLN A 51 8.91 -9.39 -8.20
CA GLN A 51 8.28 -10.65 -8.65
C GLN A 51 6.88 -10.47 -9.27
N ARG A 52 6.14 -9.43 -8.90
CA ARG A 52 4.77 -9.16 -9.35
C ARG A 52 4.64 -8.00 -10.33
N ALA A 53 5.76 -7.50 -10.88
CA ALA A 53 5.75 -6.39 -11.84
C ALA A 53 5.24 -6.77 -13.26
N HIS A 54 4.90 -8.03 -13.49
CA HIS A 54 4.51 -8.51 -14.82
C HIS A 54 3.00 -8.49 -15.01
N LYS A 55 2.55 -7.99 -16.16
CA LYS A 55 1.17 -8.11 -16.62
C LYS A 55 0.77 -9.58 -16.71
N ALA A 56 -0.49 -9.90 -16.38
CA ALA A 56 -1.05 -11.22 -16.68
C ALA A 56 -0.89 -11.51 -18.19
N PRO A 57 -0.48 -12.74 -18.60
CA PRO A 57 -0.25 -13.05 -20.01
C PRO A 57 -1.54 -12.90 -20.82
N GLN A 58 -1.51 -12.03 -21.84
CA GLN A 58 -2.56 -11.93 -22.86
C GLN A 58 -2.27 -12.92 -23.96
N GLN A 59 -3.34 -13.47 -24.60
CA GLN A 59 -3.21 -14.43 -25.68
C GLN A 59 -2.34 -13.88 -26.82
N GLY A 60 -1.14 -14.45 -27.00
CA GLY A 60 -0.26 -14.22 -28.15
C GLY A 60 0.90 -13.24 -27.95
N ASN A 61 1.09 -12.66 -26.76
CA ASN A 61 2.21 -11.74 -26.51
C ASN A 61 3.13 -12.23 -25.37
N THR A 62 4.43 -11.88 -25.49
CA THR A 62 5.40 -12.04 -24.39
C THR A 62 4.93 -11.26 -23.17
N ALA A 63 5.12 -11.83 -21.97
CA ALA A 63 4.78 -11.16 -20.71
C ALA A 63 5.45 -9.77 -20.66
N GLU A 64 4.65 -8.72 -20.76
CA GLU A 64 5.09 -7.35 -20.66
C GLU A 64 5.01 -6.90 -19.20
N ALA A 65 5.96 -6.09 -18.76
CA ALA A 65 5.91 -5.54 -17.41
C ALA A 65 4.78 -4.53 -17.29
N ALA A 66 4.01 -4.61 -16.19
CA ALA A 66 3.01 -3.59 -15.88
C ALA A 66 3.68 -2.28 -15.44
N TYR A 67 4.81 -2.40 -14.76
CA TYR A 67 5.67 -1.27 -14.38
C TYR A 67 7.13 -1.73 -14.27
N TYR A 68 8.04 -0.77 -14.28
CA TYR A 68 9.47 -0.95 -14.10
C TYR A 68 9.95 -0.16 -12.89
N VAL A 69 10.90 -0.71 -12.16
CA VAL A 69 11.53 -0.07 -11.00
C VAL A 69 13.01 0.15 -11.31
N PHE A 70 13.50 1.35 -11.02
CA PHE A 70 14.90 1.71 -11.17
C PHE A 70 15.41 2.35 -9.87
N ASN A 71 16.49 1.79 -9.32
CA ASN A 71 17.21 2.39 -8.19
C ASN A 71 18.35 3.25 -8.72
N ALA A 72 18.58 4.40 -8.10
CA ALA A 72 19.77 5.21 -8.32
C ALA A 72 20.96 4.65 -7.53
N GLU A 73 22.16 4.76 -8.10
CA GLU A 73 23.40 4.35 -7.42
C GLU A 73 23.55 4.99 -6.03
N SER A 74 24.21 4.29 -5.15
CA SER A 74 24.53 4.75 -3.79
C SER A 74 23.28 5.12 -2.98
N ASN A 75 22.15 4.42 -3.20
CA ASN A 75 20.87 4.64 -2.51
C ASN A 75 20.37 6.10 -2.61
N GLN A 76 20.61 6.74 -3.76
CA GLN A 76 20.19 8.14 -4.01
C GLN A 76 18.75 8.23 -4.55
N GLY A 77 17.92 7.27 -4.24
CA GLY A 77 16.51 7.25 -4.61
C GLY A 77 16.13 6.14 -5.58
N TYR A 78 14.86 6.13 -5.92
CA TYR A 78 14.29 5.19 -6.89
C TYR A 78 13.16 5.83 -7.67
N VAL A 79 12.78 5.22 -8.80
CA VAL A 79 11.61 5.63 -9.59
C VAL A 79 10.87 4.42 -10.13
N ILE A 80 9.55 4.49 -10.10
CA ILE A 80 8.62 3.48 -10.62
C ILE A 80 7.96 4.07 -11.88
N VAL A 81 8.18 3.44 -13.01
CA VAL A 81 7.71 3.88 -14.33
C VAL A 81 6.67 2.88 -14.83
N ALA A 82 5.55 3.39 -15.34
CA ALA A 82 4.52 2.58 -15.95
C ALA A 82 5.07 1.76 -17.15
N GLY A 83 4.60 0.54 -17.30
CA GLY A 83 4.92 -0.35 -18.41
C GLY A 83 4.01 -0.15 -19.64
N ASP A 84 3.13 0.84 -19.58
CA ASP A 84 2.20 1.18 -20.68
C ASP A 84 1.89 2.67 -20.67
N ASP A 85 1.63 3.26 -21.85
CA ASP A 85 1.32 4.69 -22.00
C ASP A 85 -0.16 5.01 -21.70
N CYS A 86 -0.91 4.04 -21.20
CA CYS A 86 -2.30 4.21 -20.78
C CYS A 86 -2.50 4.91 -19.43
N VAL A 87 -1.44 5.12 -18.66
CA VAL A 87 -1.45 5.73 -17.32
C VAL A 87 -0.32 6.76 -17.20
N PRO A 88 -0.23 7.53 -16.08
CA PRO A 88 0.89 8.44 -15.87
C PRO A 88 2.23 7.71 -15.95
N ALA A 89 3.20 8.32 -16.64
CA ALA A 89 4.48 7.68 -16.87
C ALA A 89 5.26 7.37 -15.58
N VAL A 90 5.16 8.22 -14.54
CA VAL A 90 5.76 8.00 -13.22
C VAL A 90 4.66 7.70 -12.22
N LEU A 91 4.73 6.52 -11.62
CA LEU A 91 3.76 6.03 -10.63
C LEU A 91 4.20 6.33 -9.19
N GLY A 92 5.50 6.47 -8.98
CA GLY A 92 6.07 6.83 -7.69
C GLY A 92 7.58 7.02 -7.77
N TYR A 93 8.15 7.70 -6.78
CA TYR A 93 9.59 7.92 -6.68
C TYR A 93 10.00 8.29 -5.26
N SER A 94 11.30 8.21 -5.01
CA SER A 94 11.94 8.81 -3.84
C SER A 94 13.27 9.45 -4.27
N ASP A 95 13.66 10.54 -3.61
CA ASP A 95 14.97 11.15 -3.81
C ASP A 95 16.05 10.52 -2.91
N ASN A 96 15.66 9.60 -2.02
CA ASN A 96 16.54 8.92 -1.08
C ASN A 96 16.22 7.42 -0.99
N GLY A 97 17.18 6.62 -0.54
CA GLY A 97 17.01 5.19 -0.37
C GLY A 97 17.01 4.42 -1.68
N ALA A 98 16.57 3.19 -1.62
CA ALA A 98 16.43 2.27 -2.75
C ALA A 98 15.32 1.26 -2.42
N ILE A 99 14.74 0.62 -3.41
CA ILE A 99 13.85 -0.53 -3.22
C ILE A 99 14.71 -1.79 -3.18
N ASP A 100 14.64 -2.51 -2.05
CA ASP A 100 15.13 -3.88 -1.95
C ASP A 100 14.00 -4.83 -2.34
N PRO A 101 14.14 -5.63 -3.43
CA PRO A 101 13.10 -6.54 -3.87
C PRO A 101 12.77 -7.65 -2.85
N ASN A 102 13.63 -7.88 -1.86
CA ASN A 102 13.43 -8.89 -0.81
C ASN A 102 12.81 -8.30 0.47
N ASP A 103 12.72 -6.96 0.58
CA ASP A 103 12.23 -6.27 1.77
C ASP A 103 11.34 -5.06 1.40
N VAL A 104 10.35 -5.31 0.54
CA VAL A 104 9.35 -4.29 0.18
C VAL A 104 8.30 -4.22 1.29
N PRO A 105 7.98 -3.01 1.82
CA PRO A 105 6.90 -2.85 2.78
C PRO A 105 5.60 -3.46 2.26
N GLU A 106 4.90 -4.24 3.09
CA GLU A 106 3.70 -4.99 2.67
C GLU A 106 2.62 -4.06 2.09
N ALA A 107 2.41 -2.89 2.70
CA ALA A 107 1.49 -1.88 2.19
C ALA A 107 1.91 -1.34 0.80
N MET A 108 3.20 -1.10 0.59
CA MET A 108 3.73 -0.69 -0.70
C MET A 108 3.58 -1.80 -1.75
N GLN A 109 3.84 -3.06 -1.39
CA GLN A 109 3.67 -4.19 -2.30
C GLN A 109 2.21 -4.30 -2.76
N GLN A 110 1.24 -4.16 -1.85
CA GLN A 110 -0.18 -4.16 -2.21
C GLN A 110 -0.55 -3.01 -3.15
N MET A 111 0.00 -1.82 -2.95
CA MET A 111 -0.22 -0.70 -3.85
C MET A 111 0.40 -0.93 -5.24
N LEU A 112 1.58 -1.53 -5.31
CA LEU A 112 2.23 -1.88 -6.56
C LEU A 112 1.47 -2.99 -7.31
N ASP A 113 0.96 -3.99 -6.61
CA ASP A 113 0.08 -5.02 -7.16
C ASP A 113 -1.18 -4.37 -7.78
N TYR A 114 -1.75 -3.41 -7.09
CA TYR A 114 -2.90 -2.65 -7.58
C TYR A 114 -2.58 -1.83 -8.86
N TYR A 115 -1.42 -1.18 -8.94
CA TYR A 115 -0.99 -0.54 -10.18
C TYR A 115 -0.87 -1.54 -11.32
N ALA A 116 -0.27 -2.72 -11.07
CA ALA A 116 -0.12 -3.77 -12.09
C ALA A 116 -1.47 -4.23 -12.63
N GLU A 117 -2.45 -4.40 -11.76
CA GLU A 117 -3.81 -4.79 -12.11
C GLU A 117 -4.48 -3.74 -13.01
N GLN A 118 -4.49 -2.48 -12.59
CA GLN A 118 -5.07 -1.38 -13.36
C GLN A 118 -4.43 -1.24 -14.74
N ILE A 119 -3.10 -1.23 -14.81
CA ILE A 119 -2.38 -1.13 -16.09
C ILE A 119 -2.70 -2.32 -17.01
N THR A 120 -2.79 -3.54 -16.45
CA THR A 120 -3.15 -4.74 -17.21
C THR A 120 -4.53 -4.59 -17.86
N VAL A 121 -5.50 -4.11 -17.11
CA VAL A 121 -6.88 -3.91 -17.61
C VAL A 121 -6.94 -2.82 -18.67
N LEU A 122 -6.37 -1.65 -18.38
CA LEU A 122 -6.40 -0.51 -19.30
C LEU A 122 -5.71 -0.83 -20.63
N SER A 123 -4.51 -1.42 -20.58
CA SER A 123 -3.75 -1.78 -21.77
C SER A 123 -4.44 -2.90 -22.56
N GLY A 124 -5.05 -3.88 -21.88
CA GLY A 124 -5.77 -4.98 -22.51
C GLY A 124 -7.00 -4.56 -23.31
N ASN A 125 -7.62 -3.47 -22.91
CA ASN A 125 -8.80 -2.91 -23.57
C ASN A 125 -8.47 -1.79 -24.57
N GLY A 126 -7.20 -1.49 -24.78
CA GLY A 126 -6.77 -0.40 -25.66
C GLY A 126 -7.19 0.98 -25.16
N LEU A 127 -7.55 1.11 -23.89
CA LEU A 127 -8.01 2.35 -23.29
C LEU A 127 -6.79 3.20 -22.91
N LYS A 128 -6.73 4.43 -23.41
CA LYS A 128 -5.86 5.45 -22.84
C LYS A 128 -6.68 6.27 -21.85
N SER A 129 -6.27 6.24 -20.63
CA SER A 129 -6.75 7.21 -19.67
C SER A 129 -5.83 8.42 -19.68
N PRO A 130 -6.37 9.62 -19.81
CA PRO A 130 -5.67 10.79 -19.33
C PRO A 130 -5.81 10.82 -17.81
N ALA A 131 -5.10 9.95 -17.08
CA ALA A 131 -4.99 10.10 -15.63
C ALA A 131 -4.40 11.48 -15.36
N ARG A 132 -5.24 12.37 -14.92
CA ARG A 132 -4.90 13.75 -14.69
C ARG A 132 -4.40 13.88 -13.25
N LEU A 133 -3.08 13.71 -13.06
CA LEU A 133 -2.47 14.20 -11.83
C LEU A 133 -2.78 15.70 -11.69
N ILE A 134 -3.41 16.06 -10.60
CA ILE A 134 -3.76 17.47 -10.34
C ILE A 134 -2.51 18.15 -9.77
N ALA A 135 -1.90 19.03 -10.57
CA ALA A 135 -0.77 19.81 -10.11
C ALA A 135 -1.15 20.66 -8.90
N ARG A 136 -0.35 20.61 -7.85
CA ARG A 136 -0.57 21.27 -6.56
C ARG A 136 0.68 22.08 -6.16
N THR A 137 0.55 22.96 -5.19
CA THR A 137 1.74 23.52 -4.54
C THR A 137 2.37 22.43 -3.68
N ALA A 138 3.66 22.18 -3.89
CA ALA A 138 4.36 21.14 -3.15
C ALA A 138 4.36 21.43 -1.63
N ILE A 139 4.14 20.37 -0.85
CA ILE A 139 4.23 20.37 0.62
C ILE A 139 5.32 19.36 0.98
N THR A 140 6.41 19.86 1.58
CA THR A 140 7.48 19.01 2.08
C THR A 140 6.95 18.05 3.14
N PRO A 141 7.41 16.79 3.20
CA PRO A 141 6.99 15.86 4.23
C PRO A 141 7.05 16.46 5.62
N LEU A 142 5.93 16.40 6.34
CA LEU A 142 5.77 17.01 7.66
C LEU A 142 6.46 16.19 8.75
N THR A 143 6.38 14.85 8.66
CA THR A 143 7.00 13.95 9.65
C THR A 143 8.47 13.72 9.33
N THR A 144 9.31 13.68 10.37
CA THR A 144 10.73 13.32 10.26
C THR A 144 10.99 11.88 10.71
N SER A 145 10.03 11.29 11.43
CA SER A 145 10.14 9.92 11.96
C SER A 145 10.11 8.88 10.84
N ILE A 146 10.99 7.90 10.96
CA ILE A 146 11.04 6.71 10.11
C ILE A 146 10.92 5.46 10.99
N TRP A 147 9.80 5.35 11.72
CA TRP A 147 9.58 4.31 12.71
C TRP A 147 9.08 3.00 12.07
N GLY A 148 9.21 1.91 12.85
CA GLY A 148 8.79 0.57 12.45
C GLY A 148 7.98 -0.14 13.53
N GLN A 149 7.78 -1.46 13.36
CA GLN A 149 6.89 -2.24 14.21
C GLN A 149 7.63 -3.25 15.11
N SER A 150 8.95 -3.36 14.96
CA SER A 150 9.83 -4.26 15.70
C SER A 150 10.62 -3.49 16.76
N GLU A 151 11.63 -4.12 17.37
CA GLU A 151 12.52 -3.43 18.31
C GLU A 151 13.10 -2.13 17.71
N PRO A 152 13.15 -1.05 18.52
CA PRO A 152 12.85 -0.99 19.96
C PRO A 152 11.35 -0.78 20.27
N PHE A 153 10.47 -0.54 19.31
CA PHE A 153 9.09 -0.10 19.53
C PHE A 153 8.20 -1.12 20.24
N ASN A 154 8.52 -2.40 20.16
CA ASN A 154 7.68 -3.49 20.68
C ASN A 154 8.18 -4.14 21.98
N ILE A 155 9.19 -3.61 22.65
CA ILE A 155 9.80 -4.24 23.84
C ILE A 155 8.87 -4.35 25.06
N TYR A 156 7.79 -3.56 25.11
CA TYR A 156 6.78 -3.63 26.18
C TYR A 156 5.53 -4.43 25.78
N LEU A 157 5.47 -4.96 24.56
CA LEU A 157 4.33 -5.71 24.06
C LEU A 157 4.37 -7.17 24.54
N PRO A 158 3.25 -7.91 24.44
CA PRO A 158 3.18 -9.30 24.87
C PRO A 158 4.33 -10.14 24.33
N PHE A 159 4.91 -10.93 25.21
CA PHE A 159 6.09 -11.73 24.95
C PHE A 159 5.78 -13.22 25.03
N THR A 160 6.11 -13.95 23.98
CA THR A 160 5.86 -15.39 23.91
C THR A 160 7.15 -16.15 23.64
N ARG A 161 7.25 -17.34 24.24
CA ARG A 161 8.29 -18.32 23.94
C ARG A 161 7.68 -19.52 23.25
N THR A 162 8.22 -19.87 22.10
CA THR A 162 7.80 -21.05 21.35
C THR A 162 8.99 -21.99 21.23
N THR A 163 8.83 -23.24 21.67
CA THR A 163 9.82 -24.29 21.41
C THR A 163 9.44 -24.96 20.11
N THR A 164 10.30 -24.84 19.11
CA THR A 164 10.14 -25.46 17.81
C THR A 164 10.43 -26.96 17.87
N SER A 165 10.02 -27.73 16.87
CA SER A 165 10.16 -29.19 16.82
C SER A 165 11.61 -29.68 16.90
N ASP A 166 12.59 -28.79 16.66
CA ASP A 166 14.03 -29.02 16.82
C ASP A 166 14.53 -28.79 18.26
N GLY A 167 13.63 -28.50 19.20
CA GLY A 167 13.94 -28.26 20.62
C GLY A 167 14.50 -26.86 20.89
N VAL A 168 14.55 -25.96 19.90
CA VAL A 168 15.01 -24.59 20.08
C VAL A 168 13.87 -23.72 20.59
N THR A 169 14.03 -23.11 21.75
CA THR A 169 13.11 -22.14 22.31
C THR A 169 13.44 -20.77 21.74
N ARG A 170 12.53 -20.20 20.97
CA ARG A 170 12.61 -18.83 20.44
C ARG A 170 11.62 -17.94 21.17
N ALA A 171 12.11 -16.76 21.54
CA ALA A 171 11.30 -15.74 22.19
C ALA A 171 11.00 -14.64 21.16
N TRP A 172 9.81 -14.05 21.21
CA TRP A 172 9.42 -12.94 20.38
C TRP A 172 8.40 -12.04 21.08
N HIS A 173 8.44 -10.75 20.76
CA HIS A 173 7.38 -9.80 21.11
C HIS A 173 6.38 -9.70 19.96
N GLY A 174 5.13 -9.41 20.25
CA GLY A 174 4.15 -9.03 19.25
C GLY A 174 4.62 -7.82 18.46
N LYS A 175 4.20 -7.69 17.19
CA LYS A 175 4.43 -6.47 16.41
C LYS A 175 3.58 -5.33 16.95
N VAL A 176 4.05 -4.08 16.83
CA VAL A 176 3.27 -2.89 17.23
C VAL A 176 1.94 -2.80 16.46
N GLY A 177 1.95 -3.19 15.19
CA GLY A 177 0.83 -3.05 14.27
C GLY A 177 0.88 -1.71 13.52
N CYS A 178 0.58 -1.75 12.23
CA CYS A 178 0.71 -0.59 11.33
C CYS A 178 -0.14 0.61 11.78
N VAL A 179 -1.35 0.37 12.31
CA VAL A 179 -2.27 1.43 12.77
C VAL A 179 -1.67 2.19 13.96
N ALA A 180 -1.14 1.47 14.95
CA ALA A 180 -0.53 2.08 16.13
C ALA A 180 0.80 2.78 15.76
N THR A 181 1.59 2.22 14.84
CA THR A 181 2.81 2.84 14.34
C THR A 181 2.52 4.16 13.61
N ALA A 182 1.51 4.19 12.74
CA ALA A 182 1.10 5.42 12.06
C ALA A 182 0.60 6.48 13.04
N MET A 183 -0.25 6.08 14.00
CA MET A 183 -0.75 6.96 15.07
C MET A 183 0.41 7.53 15.90
N ALA A 184 1.36 6.69 16.32
CA ALA A 184 2.50 7.11 17.13
C ALA A 184 3.42 8.10 16.39
N GLN A 185 3.64 7.93 15.09
CA GLN A 185 4.41 8.86 14.27
C GLN A 185 3.73 10.24 14.16
N VAL A 186 2.40 10.27 14.01
CA VAL A 186 1.63 11.52 14.00
C VAL A 186 1.68 12.20 15.37
N MET A 187 1.58 11.45 16.47
CA MET A 187 1.72 11.99 17.83
C MET A 187 3.15 12.51 18.08
N TYR A 188 4.17 11.81 17.60
CA TYR A 188 5.56 12.28 17.69
C TYR A 188 5.79 13.56 16.88
N TYR A 189 5.17 13.71 15.73
CA TYR A 189 5.21 14.97 14.96
C TYR A 189 4.67 16.15 15.78
N HIS A 190 3.55 15.96 16.45
CA HIS A 190 2.96 17.00 17.32
C HIS A 190 3.70 17.18 18.66
N LYS A 191 4.47 16.17 19.10
CA LYS A 191 5.04 16.06 20.46
C LYS A 191 3.96 16.32 21.54
N TRP A 192 2.83 15.66 21.35
CA TRP A 192 1.61 15.86 22.13
C TRP A 192 0.91 14.52 22.41
N PRO A 193 0.24 14.36 23.60
CA PRO A 193 0.21 15.26 24.76
C PRO A 193 1.44 15.09 25.67
N ALA A 194 1.58 15.92 26.69
CA ALA A 194 2.62 15.70 27.72
C ALA A 194 2.35 14.41 28.53
N GLN A 195 1.07 14.08 28.77
CA GLN A 195 0.59 12.82 29.35
C GLN A 195 -0.77 12.47 28.77
N ASN A 196 -1.17 11.18 28.85
CA ASN A 196 -2.54 10.80 28.48
C ASN A 196 -3.55 11.29 29.52
N ASP A 197 -4.76 11.63 29.07
CA ASP A 197 -5.81 12.23 29.93
C ASP A 197 -6.49 11.22 30.83
N LEU A 198 -6.73 10.02 30.33
CA LEU A 198 -7.42 8.94 31.02
C LEU A 198 -6.59 7.65 31.00
N PRO A 199 -6.70 6.78 32.05
CA PRO A 199 -6.16 5.42 31.96
C PRO A 199 -6.71 4.72 30.70
N ILE A 200 -5.86 3.91 30.05
CA ILE A 200 -6.31 3.10 28.91
C ILE A 200 -6.82 1.77 29.45
N PRO A 201 -8.07 1.37 29.17
CA PRO A 201 -8.69 0.19 29.73
C PRO A 201 -7.93 -1.11 29.48
N ASP A 202 -8.14 -2.09 30.37
CA ASP A 202 -7.73 -3.46 30.16
C ASP A 202 -8.57 -4.13 29.07
N TYR A 203 -7.98 -5.10 28.37
CA TYR A 203 -8.68 -5.94 27.40
C TYR A 203 -7.97 -7.28 27.21
N VAL A 204 -8.62 -8.19 26.48
CA VAL A 204 -8.04 -9.49 26.09
C VAL A 204 -7.96 -9.56 24.58
N THR A 205 -6.76 -9.86 24.03
CA THR A 205 -6.57 -9.96 22.58
C THR A 205 -7.34 -11.15 22.00
N LYS A 206 -7.85 -10.97 20.78
CA LYS A 206 -8.79 -11.90 20.13
C LYS A 206 -8.13 -13.23 19.77
N THR A 207 -6.96 -13.17 19.10
CA THR A 207 -6.31 -14.38 18.54
C THR A 207 -5.55 -15.17 19.59
N ASN A 208 -4.71 -14.50 20.39
CA ASN A 208 -3.79 -15.19 21.32
C ASN A 208 -4.27 -15.17 22.79
N GLY A 209 -5.35 -14.44 23.10
CA GLY A 209 -5.89 -14.36 24.45
C GLY A 209 -4.94 -13.71 25.46
N TYR A 210 -4.06 -12.79 25.02
CA TYR A 210 -3.22 -12.05 25.95
C TYR A 210 -4.06 -11.10 26.79
N VAL A 211 -3.89 -11.15 28.10
CA VAL A 211 -4.51 -10.21 29.03
C VAL A 211 -3.65 -8.95 29.07
N MET A 212 -4.19 -7.85 28.58
CA MET A 212 -3.56 -6.53 28.62
C MET A 212 -4.11 -5.80 29.82
N PRO A 213 -3.31 -5.49 30.86
CA PRO A 213 -3.79 -4.78 32.04
C PRO A 213 -4.06 -3.31 31.71
N GLU A 214 -4.92 -2.66 32.50
CA GLU A 214 -5.12 -1.21 32.42
C GLU A 214 -3.78 -0.47 32.47
N LEU A 215 -3.58 0.49 31.57
CA LEU A 215 -2.43 1.37 31.58
C LEU A 215 -2.77 2.69 32.30
N PRO A 216 -1.98 3.07 33.32
CA PRO A 216 -2.23 4.29 34.09
C PRO A 216 -1.96 5.56 33.27
N ILE A 217 -2.34 6.71 33.82
CA ILE A 217 -1.89 8.00 33.30
C ILE A 217 -0.36 8.05 33.41
N THR A 218 0.30 8.38 32.29
CA THR A 218 1.76 8.45 32.19
C THR A 218 2.22 9.64 31.35
N THR A 219 3.42 10.10 31.59
CA THR A 219 4.06 11.17 30.80
C THR A 219 4.85 10.56 29.65
N PHE A 220 4.84 11.24 28.49
CA PHE A 220 5.63 10.87 27.33
C PHE A 220 6.89 11.74 27.24
N ASN A 221 8.06 11.11 27.21
CA ASN A 221 9.34 11.82 27.11
C ASN A 221 9.68 12.12 25.65
N TRP A 222 9.03 13.14 25.09
CA TRP A 222 9.20 13.56 23.70
C TRP A 222 10.63 13.96 23.35
N GLU A 223 11.36 14.54 24.29
CA GLU A 223 12.73 15.01 24.08
C GLU A 223 13.73 13.84 23.97
N ALA A 224 13.45 12.71 24.60
CA ALA A 224 14.29 11.51 24.45
C ALA A 224 14.05 10.77 23.15
N MET A 225 12.87 10.93 22.52
CA MET A 225 12.54 10.22 21.29
C MET A 225 13.36 10.73 20.10
N LYS A 226 13.61 9.84 19.13
CA LYS A 226 14.41 10.11 17.92
C LYS A 226 13.61 9.87 16.66
N ASP A 227 14.03 10.45 15.56
CA ASP A 227 13.45 10.23 14.24
C ASP A 227 13.69 8.79 13.73
N SER A 228 14.82 8.17 14.08
CA SER A 228 15.20 6.82 13.66
C SER A 228 15.84 6.03 14.80
N TYR A 229 15.72 4.71 14.71
CA TYR A 229 16.22 3.77 15.73
C TYR A 229 16.90 2.56 15.08
N ASN A 230 17.76 1.92 15.85
CA ASN A 230 18.33 0.61 15.53
C ASN A 230 18.09 -0.37 16.70
N SER A 231 18.42 -1.64 16.55
CA SER A 231 18.16 -2.68 17.55
C SER A 231 18.87 -2.44 18.88
N THR A 232 19.96 -1.66 18.91
CA THR A 232 20.69 -1.36 20.17
C THR A 232 19.95 -0.32 21.02
N ASP A 233 19.03 0.44 20.44
CA ASP A 233 18.22 1.41 21.16
C ASP A 233 17.19 0.77 22.13
N SER A 234 16.94 -0.53 22.05
CA SER A 234 16.00 -1.26 22.95
C SER A 234 16.34 -1.12 24.44
N THR A 235 17.57 -0.82 24.78
CA THR A 235 18.06 -0.74 26.17
C THR A 235 18.26 0.69 26.67
N ASN A 236 18.14 1.70 25.82
CA ASN A 236 18.34 3.10 26.19
C ASN A 236 17.02 3.87 26.36
N GLU A 237 17.13 5.07 26.95
CA GLU A 237 15.98 5.92 27.26
C GLU A 237 15.15 6.28 26.01
N ALA A 238 15.82 6.52 24.88
CA ALA A 238 15.15 6.89 23.63
C ALA A 238 14.26 5.76 23.11
N GLY A 239 14.78 4.53 23.05
CA GLY A 239 14.01 3.38 22.61
C GLY A 239 12.89 3.02 23.59
N GLN A 240 13.14 3.14 24.89
CA GLN A 240 12.12 2.90 25.92
C GLN A 240 10.98 3.94 25.84
N ALA A 241 11.29 5.21 25.56
CA ALA A 241 10.29 6.25 25.37
C ALA A 241 9.40 5.98 24.14
N ALA A 242 9.99 5.60 23.01
CA ALA A 242 9.24 5.26 21.81
C ALA A 242 8.41 3.97 21.97
N ALA A 243 8.93 2.98 22.69
CA ALA A 243 8.21 1.75 23.00
C ALA A 243 7.01 2.00 23.93
N LEU A 244 7.17 2.90 24.91
CA LEU A 244 6.08 3.29 25.80
C LEU A 244 4.93 3.95 25.02
N LEU A 245 5.24 4.91 24.16
CA LEU A 245 4.24 5.52 23.29
C LEU A 245 3.56 4.46 22.39
N SER A 246 4.34 3.57 21.78
CA SER A 246 3.82 2.49 20.93
C SER A 246 2.87 1.56 21.68
N LEU A 247 3.19 1.20 22.92
CA LEU A 247 2.29 0.40 23.78
C LEU A 247 0.98 1.13 24.03
N TYR A 248 1.03 2.42 24.43
CA TYR A 248 -0.17 3.20 24.71
C TYR A 248 -1.05 3.40 23.47
N CYS A 249 -0.45 3.69 22.31
CA CYS A 249 -1.17 3.74 21.04
C CYS A 249 -1.82 2.38 20.72
N ALA A 250 -1.07 1.29 20.80
CA ALA A 250 -1.59 -0.03 20.46
C ALA A 250 -2.72 -0.48 21.40
N GLN A 251 -2.59 -0.24 22.70
CA GLN A 251 -3.62 -0.61 23.68
C GLN A 251 -4.88 0.22 23.54
N SER A 252 -4.75 1.55 23.24
CA SER A 252 -5.93 2.43 23.01
C SER A 252 -6.75 2.01 21.79
N LEU A 253 -6.18 1.19 20.92
CA LEU A 253 -6.82 0.64 19.71
C LEU A 253 -7.28 -0.82 19.91
N GLU A 254 -7.13 -1.40 21.08
CA GLU A 254 -7.38 -2.84 21.38
C GLU A 254 -6.66 -3.76 20.38
N MET A 255 -5.35 -3.51 20.16
CA MET A 255 -4.55 -4.23 19.17
C MET A 255 -4.54 -5.74 19.42
N ASP A 256 -4.83 -6.53 18.39
CA ASP A 256 -4.70 -7.98 18.42
C ASP A 256 -3.26 -8.39 18.08
N PHE A 257 -2.44 -8.54 19.13
CA PHE A 257 -1.00 -8.76 19.00
C PHE A 257 -0.65 -10.14 18.47
N GLN A 258 0.16 -10.19 17.41
CA GLN A 258 0.64 -11.42 16.79
C GLN A 258 2.14 -11.29 16.42
N LYS A 259 2.77 -12.45 16.12
CA LYS A 259 4.20 -12.52 15.79
C LYS A 259 4.57 -11.78 14.49
N SER A 260 3.78 -11.97 13.45
CA SER A 260 4.05 -11.43 12.11
C SER A 260 3.27 -10.17 11.83
N THR A 261 1.98 -10.14 12.15
CA THR A 261 1.06 -9.06 11.77
C THR A 261 0.04 -8.83 12.87
N SER A 262 0.21 -7.75 13.66
CA SER A 262 -0.79 -7.31 14.64
C SER A 262 -1.82 -6.40 13.96
N SER A 263 -3.09 -6.48 14.38
CA SER A 263 -4.20 -5.80 13.72
C SER A 263 -5.10 -5.01 14.66
N ALA A 264 -5.54 -3.84 14.21
CA ALA A 264 -6.57 -3.00 14.82
C ALA A 264 -7.32 -2.21 13.75
N SER A 265 -8.51 -1.68 14.08
CA SER A 265 -9.26 -0.86 13.13
C SER A 265 -8.73 0.57 13.08
N THR A 266 -8.38 1.07 11.90
CA THR A 266 -7.99 2.47 11.70
C THR A 266 -9.13 3.45 12.04
N SER A 267 -10.39 3.00 11.95
CA SER A 267 -11.53 3.83 12.33
C SER A 267 -11.55 4.24 13.81
N ASN A 268 -10.83 3.52 14.66
CA ASN A 268 -10.75 3.80 16.08
C ASN A 268 -9.70 4.89 16.44
N VAL A 269 -8.80 5.22 15.49
CA VAL A 269 -7.70 6.17 15.76
C VAL A 269 -8.20 7.54 16.20
N GLY A 270 -9.19 8.11 15.50
CA GLY A 270 -9.76 9.41 15.85
C GLY A 270 -10.32 9.42 17.29
N ALA A 271 -11.14 8.43 17.62
CA ALA A 271 -11.71 8.28 18.96
C ALA A 271 -10.63 8.04 20.05
N ALA A 272 -9.60 7.23 19.76
CA ALA A 272 -8.51 6.99 20.69
C ALA A 272 -7.70 8.29 20.98
N LEU A 273 -7.40 9.08 19.94
CA LEU A 273 -6.71 10.36 20.08
C LEU A 273 -7.49 11.35 20.94
N VAL A 274 -8.82 11.45 20.73
CA VAL A 274 -9.69 12.36 21.47
C VAL A 274 -9.87 11.87 22.91
N ASN A 275 -10.20 10.59 23.12
CA ASN A 275 -10.58 10.08 24.43
C ASN A 275 -9.40 9.94 25.40
N TYR A 276 -8.21 9.59 24.89
CA TYR A 276 -7.07 9.25 25.75
C TYR A 276 -5.90 10.23 25.65
N PHE A 277 -5.75 10.95 24.54
CA PHE A 277 -4.52 11.70 24.26
C PHE A 277 -4.73 13.22 24.08
N ASN A 278 -5.88 13.72 24.53
CA ASN A 278 -6.19 15.16 24.51
C ASN A 278 -5.97 15.81 23.13
N TYR A 279 -6.40 15.13 22.07
CA TYR A 279 -6.51 15.71 20.73
C TYR A 279 -7.87 16.38 20.55
N ALA A 280 -7.95 17.31 19.61
CA ALA A 280 -9.19 18.01 19.30
C ALA A 280 -10.26 17.04 18.78
N ALA A 281 -11.52 17.29 19.13
CA ALA A 281 -12.68 16.53 18.69
C ALA A 281 -12.89 16.53 17.16
N THR A 282 -12.10 17.31 16.42
CA THR A 282 -12.03 17.30 14.96
C THR A 282 -11.43 16.02 14.39
N ALA A 283 -10.66 15.24 15.19
CA ALA A 283 -10.02 14.00 14.75
C ALA A 283 -11.09 12.92 14.47
N ARG A 284 -11.28 12.59 13.20
CA ARG A 284 -12.32 11.65 12.78
C ARG A 284 -11.90 10.81 11.57
N TYR A 285 -12.41 9.59 11.52
CA TYR A 285 -12.22 8.71 10.37
C TYR A 285 -13.27 9.02 9.29
N ILE A 286 -12.82 9.15 8.04
CA ILE A 286 -13.67 9.29 6.87
C ILE A 286 -13.33 8.21 5.84
N GLN A 287 -14.33 7.81 5.04
CA GLN A 287 -14.23 6.74 4.04
C GLN A 287 -14.24 7.31 2.63
N ARG A 288 -13.40 6.78 1.76
CA ARG A 288 -13.29 7.14 0.35
C ARG A 288 -14.61 7.03 -0.40
N SER A 289 -15.43 6.04 -0.08
CA SER A 289 -16.74 5.81 -0.72
C SER A 289 -17.74 6.96 -0.60
N ASN A 290 -17.49 7.92 0.29
CA ASN A 290 -18.36 9.11 0.46
C ASN A 290 -17.95 10.29 -0.44
N TYR A 291 -16.88 10.15 -1.23
CA TYR A 291 -16.27 11.24 -2.01
C TYR A 291 -15.91 10.75 -3.41
N ASN A 292 -16.00 11.64 -4.41
CA ASN A 292 -15.36 11.38 -5.69
C ASN A 292 -13.84 11.55 -5.56
N THR A 293 -13.07 11.08 -6.55
CA THR A 293 -11.59 11.09 -6.52
C THR A 293 -11.03 12.47 -6.22
N GLN A 294 -11.50 13.50 -6.92
CA GLN A 294 -11.00 14.86 -6.73
C GLN A 294 -11.30 15.40 -5.35
N ALA A 295 -12.52 15.26 -4.86
CA ALA A 295 -12.90 15.72 -3.52
C ALA A 295 -12.10 15.02 -2.42
N TRP A 296 -11.79 13.73 -2.60
CA TRP A 296 -10.96 12.96 -1.69
C TRP A 296 -9.53 13.47 -1.62
N GLU A 297 -8.90 13.69 -2.78
CA GLU A 297 -7.55 14.25 -2.86
C GLU A 297 -7.49 15.71 -2.36
N ASP A 298 -8.52 16.50 -2.63
CA ASP A 298 -8.61 17.89 -2.15
C ASP A 298 -8.72 17.96 -0.62
N LEU A 299 -9.47 17.05 0.01
CA LEU A 299 -9.54 16.92 1.45
C LEU A 299 -8.18 16.53 2.05
N LEU A 300 -7.52 15.52 1.48
CA LEU A 300 -6.18 15.11 1.91
C LEU A 300 -5.19 16.27 1.79
N TYR A 301 -5.18 16.96 0.64
CA TYR A 301 -4.31 18.10 0.41
C TYR A 301 -4.58 19.25 1.39
N ALA A 302 -5.86 19.52 1.74
CA ALA A 302 -6.23 20.54 2.73
C ALA A 302 -5.71 20.21 4.14
N GLU A 303 -5.70 18.93 4.54
CA GLU A 303 -5.07 18.49 5.79
C GLU A 303 -3.57 18.82 5.80
N LEU A 304 -2.87 18.47 4.72
CA LEU A 304 -1.43 18.73 4.61
C LEU A 304 -1.11 20.23 4.58
N GLN A 305 -1.92 21.04 3.89
CA GLN A 305 -1.81 22.52 3.92
C GLN A 305 -1.98 23.10 5.32
N ALA A 306 -2.81 22.46 6.13
CA ALA A 306 -3.00 22.85 7.53
C ALA A 306 -1.95 22.26 8.49
N ASN A 307 -0.86 21.69 7.96
CA ASN A 307 0.21 21.02 8.72
C ASN A 307 -0.33 19.87 9.60
N ARG A 308 -1.25 19.10 9.09
CA ARG A 308 -1.80 17.91 9.74
C ARG A 308 -1.46 16.65 8.90
N PRO A 309 -0.46 15.89 9.32
CA PRO A 309 -0.20 14.57 8.72
C PRO A 309 -1.38 13.64 8.99
N VAL A 310 -1.67 12.79 8.02
CA VAL A 310 -2.89 11.98 7.98
C VAL A 310 -2.55 10.51 8.22
N VAL A 311 -3.25 9.84 9.15
CA VAL A 311 -3.26 8.38 9.23
C VAL A 311 -4.19 7.88 8.13
N TYR A 312 -3.60 7.24 7.12
CA TYR A 312 -4.30 6.74 5.94
C TYR A 312 -4.37 5.23 5.98
N ARG A 313 -5.43 4.68 5.38
CA ARG A 313 -5.67 3.24 5.29
C ARG A 313 -6.00 2.85 3.86
N GLY A 314 -5.50 1.68 3.43
CA GLY A 314 -6.00 0.94 2.27
C GLY A 314 -6.26 -0.50 2.68
N ASP A 315 -7.30 -1.12 2.12
CA ASP A 315 -7.66 -2.52 2.39
C ASP A 315 -7.39 -3.42 1.17
N LYS A 316 -6.90 -4.61 1.47
CA LYS A 316 -7.01 -5.79 0.63
C LYS A 316 -7.57 -6.90 1.52
N ASN A 317 -8.49 -7.72 1.03
CA ASN A 317 -8.97 -8.86 1.82
C ASN A 317 -8.06 -10.09 1.59
N PRO A 318 -7.61 -10.79 2.64
CA PRO A 318 -7.74 -10.44 4.05
C PRO A 318 -6.58 -9.55 4.51
N GLY A 319 -6.90 -8.36 5.05
CA GLY A 319 -5.96 -7.49 5.74
C GLY A 319 -5.74 -6.14 5.07
N GLY A 320 -5.93 -5.05 5.82
CA GLY A 320 -5.62 -3.69 5.43
C GLY A 320 -4.34 -3.20 6.07
N HIS A 321 -3.74 -2.15 5.51
CA HIS A 321 -2.58 -1.48 6.08
C HIS A 321 -2.86 -0.02 6.34
N ALA A 322 -2.32 0.48 7.47
CA ALA A 322 -2.29 1.89 7.79
C ALA A 322 -0.87 2.44 7.63
N PHE A 323 -0.76 3.68 7.18
CA PHE A 323 0.48 4.41 6.99
C PHE A 323 0.22 5.92 7.14
N VAL A 324 1.28 6.72 7.11
CA VAL A 324 1.15 8.17 7.20
C VAL A 324 1.29 8.80 5.82
N ILE A 325 0.39 9.72 5.48
CA ILE A 325 0.57 10.65 4.36
C ILE A 325 0.85 12.02 4.95
N ASP A 326 1.97 12.62 4.54
CA ASP A 326 2.48 13.81 5.19
C ASP A 326 3.09 14.85 4.25
N GLY A 327 3.00 14.64 2.93
CA GLY A 327 3.52 15.57 1.94
C GLY A 327 2.88 15.40 0.57
N CYS A 328 3.17 16.33 -0.33
CA CYS A 328 2.70 16.29 -1.73
C CYS A 328 3.73 17.00 -2.60
N ASP A 329 4.04 16.47 -3.78
CA ASP A 329 4.88 17.15 -4.75
C ASP A 329 4.07 18.11 -5.66
N ASN A 330 4.76 18.80 -6.55
CA ASN A 330 4.10 19.75 -7.47
C ASN A 330 3.37 19.06 -8.63
N THR A 331 3.52 17.77 -8.83
CA THR A 331 2.83 16.98 -9.86
C THR A 331 1.54 16.36 -9.37
N GLY A 332 1.32 16.32 -8.03
CA GLY A 332 0.15 15.74 -7.41
C GLY A 332 0.39 14.34 -6.82
N LEU A 333 1.64 13.90 -6.74
CA LEU A 333 2.00 12.69 -6.01
C LEU A 333 2.10 12.99 -4.52
N PHE A 334 1.56 12.09 -3.68
CA PHE A 334 1.57 12.25 -2.23
C PHE A 334 2.71 11.48 -1.58
N HIS A 335 3.36 12.10 -0.59
CA HIS A 335 4.42 11.45 0.17
C HIS A 335 3.83 10.49 1.20
N VAL A 336 4.34 9.25 1.19
CA VAL A 336 3.93 8.14 2.04
C VAL A 336 5.08 7.71 2.93
N ASN A 337 4.81 7.67 4.23
CA ASN A 337 5.66 7.03 5.23
C ASN A 337 5.02 5.69 5.64
N TRP A 338 5.59 4.59 5.16
CA TRP A 338 5.04 3.25 5.32
C TRP A 338 5.06 2.69 6.75
N GLY A 339 5.80 3.31 7.68
CA GLY A 339 5.99 2.78 9.03
C GLY A 339 6.88 1.52 9.06
N TRP A 340 7.86 1.45 8.18
CA TRP A 340 8.77 0.31 7.97
C TRP A 340 10.24 0.73 8.04
N ASN A 341 10.61 1.43 9.14
CA ASN A 341 11.95 1.99 9.36
C ASN A 341 12.45 2.90 8.21
N GLY A 342 11.55 3.58 7.52
CA GLY A 342 11.86 4.45 6.38
C GLY A 342 12.08 3.73 5.06
N LEU A 343 12.02 2.41 5.04
CA LEU A 343 12.17 1.64 3.80
C LEU A 343 11.11 2.05 2.79
N SER A 344 11.56 2.39 1.59
CA SER A 344 10.74 2.74 0.44
C SER A 344 9.77 3.93 0.65
N ASN A 345 9.99 4.78 1.66
CA ASN A 345 9.25 6.04 1.77
C ASN A 345 9.45 6.88 0.50
N GLY A 346 8.42 7.53 0.01
CA GLY A 346 8.48 8.31 -1.23
C GLY A 346 7.14 8.88 -1.66
N TYR A 347 7.08 9.38 -2.88
CA TYR A 347 5.90 9.99 -3.47
C TYR A 347 5.21 9.00 -4.41
N PHE A 348 3.89 8.88 -4.30
CA PHE A 348 3.10 7.88 -5.03
C PHE A 348 1.77 8.45 -5.51
N VAL A 349 1.24 7.88 -6.60
CA VAL A 349 -0.14 8.07 -7.00
C VAL A 349 -1.04 7.34 -6.00
N LEU A 350 -1.91 8.04 -5.30
CA LEU A 350 -2.82 7.43 -4.32
C LEU A 350 -4.20 7.09 -4.89
N SER A 351 -4.61 7.80 -5.93
CA SER A 351 -5.90 7.63 -6.58
C SER A 351 -5.84 6.57 -7.70
N ASP A 352 -7.00 6.28 -8.26
CA ASP A 352 -7.09 5.46 -9.46
C ASP A 352 -6.20 5.97 -10.58
N LEU A 353 -5.49 5.08 -11.23
CA LEU A 353 -4.71 5.43 -12.42
C LEU A 353 -5.61 5.86 -13.59
N ASN A 354 -6.89 5.50 -13.54
CA ASN A 354 -7.93 5.96 -14.46
C ASN A 354 -9.23 6.31 -13.74
N PRO A 355 -9.41 7.54 -13.26
CA PRO A 355 -10.63 7.98 -12.60
C PRO A 355 -11.86 8.04 -13.52
N GLU A 356 -11.69 8.03 -14.87
CA GLU A 356 -12.81 8.01 -15.83
C GLU A 356 -13.27 6.59 -16.18
N ALA A 357 -12.45 5.56 -15.90
CA ALA A 357 -12.82 4.14 -16.02
C ALA A 357 -13.09 3.55 -14.63
N GLN A 358 -13.91 4.18 -13.84
CA GLN A 358 -14.32 3.68 -12.53
C GLN A 358 -15.03 2.32 -12.71
N GLY A 359 -14.51 1.27 -12.13
CA GLY A 359 -14.99 -0.09 -12.28
C GLY A 359 -13.89 -1.13 -12.32
N ILE A 360 -12.63 -0.71 -12.20
CA ILE A 360 -11.50 -1.62 -12.18
C ILE A 360 -11.21 -2.01 -10.73
N GLY A 361 -11.86 -3.05 -10.26
CA GLY A 361 -11.58 -3.63 -8.97
C GLY A 361 -11.54 -5.13 -9.07
N GLY A 362 -10.49 -5.75 -8.69
CA GLY A 362 -10.46 -7.19 -8.62
C GLY A 362 -9.07 -7.80 -8.63
N ALA A 363 -8.54 -8.00 -7.46
CA ALA A 363 -7.47 -8.95 -7.23
C ALA A 363 -8.02 -10.20 -6.57
N GLU A 364 -7.24 -11.29 -6.59
CA GLU A 364 -7.55 -12.53 -5.87
C GLU A 364 -8.19 -12.24 -4.51
N GLY A 365 -9.47 -12.55 -4.40
CA GLY A 365 -10.19 -12.58 -3.14
C GLY A 365 -10.72 -11.28 -2.63
N GLU A 366 -11.06 -10.29 -3.44
CA GLU A 366 -11.81 -9.09 -3.04
C GLU A 366 -11.10 -7.77 -3.38
N CYS A 367 -11.79 -6.96 -4.14
CA CYS A 367 -11.68 -5.52 -4.37
C CYS A 367 -10.34 -4.84 -4.03
N GLY A 368 -9.68 -4.31 -5.03
CA GLY A 368 -8.40 -3.62 -4.92
C GLY A 368 -8.31 -2.51 -3.86
N TYR A 369 -7.17 -1.89 -3.75
CA TYR A 369 -6.79 -0.91 -2.72
C TYR A 369 -7.77 0.28 -2.53
N ILE A 370 -8.65 0.54 -3.50
CA ILE A 370 -9.68 1.59 -3.44
C ILE A 370 -10.78 1.26 -2.41
N PHE A 371 -11.04 -0.01 -2.20
CA PHE A 371 -12.23 -0.45 -1.50
C PHE A 371 -12.26 -0.08 -0.03
N GLY A 372 -11.23 -0.17 0.65
CA GLY A 372 -11.18 0.14 2.06
C GLY A 372 -10.43 1.43 2.35
N GLN A 373 -10.21 2.29 1.33
CA GLN A 373 -9.53 3.54 1.61
C GLN A 373 -10.30 4.39 2.60
N GLY A 374 -9.56 4.81 3.61
CA GLY A 374 -10.04 5.73 4.62
C GLY A 374 -8.88 6.55 5.17
N MET A 375 -9.20 7.64 5.81
CA MET A 375 -8.21 8.47 6.48
C MET A 375 -8.76 9.09 7.75
N VAL A 376 -7.87 9.38 8.69
CA VAL A 376 -8.21 10.15 9.89
C VAL A 376 -7.79 11.59 9.64
N THR A 377 -8.78 12.48 9.53
CA THR A 377 -8.60 13.91 9.30
C THR A 377 -8.74 14.69 10.61
N GLY A 378 -8.37 15.98 10.61
CA GLY A 378 -8.56 16.88 11.73
C GLY A 378 -7.67 16.58 12.94
N ILE A 379 -6.59 15.82 12.77
CA ILE A 379 -5.66 15.47 13.86
C ILE A 379 -4.85 16.72 14.24
N LYS A 380 -5.13 17.29 15.40
CA LYS A 380 -4.38 18.40 15.99
C LYS A 380 -4.45 18.33 17.50
N PRO A 381 -3.43 18.86 18.22
CA PRO A 381 -3.53 19.06 19.67
C PRO A 381 -4.81 19.80 20.03
N ASN A 382 -5.41 19.47 21.16
CA ASN A 382 -6.64 20.10 21.62
C ASN A 382 -6.37 21.58 21.97
N ASP A 383 -6.96 22.47 21.20
CA ASP A 383 -6.95 23.93 21.42
C ASP A 383 -8.23 24.41 22.06
N TYR A 384 -9.07 23.47 22.53
CA TYR A 384 -10.39 23.73 23.12
C TYR A 384 -11.34 24.51 22.19
N SER A 385 -11.03 24.59 20.90
CA SER A 385 -12.00 25.07 19.92
C SER A 385 -13.09 24.02 19.74
N LEU A 386 -14.32 24.48 19.59
CA LEU A 386 -15.44 23.58 19.27
C LEU A 386 -15.17 22.90 17.95
N ALA A 387 -15.35 21.59 17.90
CA ALA A 387 -15.32 20.85 16.64
C ALA A 387 -16.46 21.37 15.74
N PRO A 388 -16.21 21.62 14.46
CA PRO A 388 -17.32 21.95 13.57
C PRO A 388 -18.32 20.79 13.54
N ILE A 389 -19.60 21.10 13.64
CA ILE A 389 -20.67 20.13 13.47
C ILE A 389 -20.49 19.43 12.14
N ASN A 390 -20.68 18.12 12.11
CA ASN A 390 -20.68 17.31 10.91
C ASN A 390 -21.86 16.34 10.94
N VAL A 391 -22.74 16.49 9.97
CA VAL A 391 -23.89 15.62 9.79
C VAL A 391 -23.70 14.79 8.52
N ARG A 392 -23.79 13.47 8.66
CA ARG A 392 -23.65 12.50 7.56
C ARG A 392 -25.02 11.98 7.12
N PHE A 393 -25.16 11.77 5.81
CA PHE A 393 -26.38 11.26 5.21
C PHE A 393 -26.06 10.18 4.16
N TYR A 394 -26.72 9.02 4.20
CA TYR A 394 -26.47 7.95 3.24
C TYR A 394 -27.66 7.04 2.92
N THR A 395 -28.80 7.20 3.57
CA THR A 395 -29.97 6.35 3.30
C THR A 395 -31.21 7.19 3.19
N MET A 396 -31.98 6.99 2.11
CA MET A 396 -33.26 7.66 1.92
C MET A 396 -34.30 6.75 1.25
N VAL A 397 -35.56 7.13 1.41
CA VAL A 397 -36.70 6.58 0.66
C VAL A 397 -37.47 7.75 0.09
N VAL A 398 -37.72 7.75 -1.22
CA VAL A 398 -38.56 8.72 -1.91
C VAL A 398 -39.91 8.05 -2.20
N ASN A 399 -40.95 8.56 -1.56
CA ASN A 399 -42.30 7.95 -1.65
C ASN A 399 -43.08 8.42 -2.88
N THR A 400 -42.60 9.44 -3.59
CA THR A 400 -43.22 10.02 -4.76
C THR A 400 -42.27 9.94 -5.95
N LEU A 401 -42.64 9.25 -7.03
CA LEU A 401 -41.79 9.11 -8.24
C LEU A 401 -42.07 10.23 -9.26
N TYR A 402 -43.24 10.84 -9.23
CA TYR A 402 -43.60 12.01 -10.05
C TYR A 402 -44.71 12.78 -9.37
N GLU A 403 -44.80 14.06 -9.72
CA GLU A 403 -45.84 14.99 -9.24
C GLU A 403 -46.39 15.82 -10.38
N VAL A 404 -47.64 16.19 -10.31
CA VAL A 404 -48.34 17.06 -11.28
C VAL A 404 -48.97 18.21 -10.54
N ARG A 405 -48.47 19.43 -10.73
CA ARG A 405 -49.08 20.65 -10.13
C ARG A 405 -50.23 21.16 -10.95
N THR A 406 -51.15 21.79 -10.30
CA THR A 406 -52.38 22.31 -10.92
C THR A 406 -52.15 23.55 -11.75
N SER A 407 -51.12 24.32 -11.46
CA SER A 407 -50.72 25.55 -12.20
C SER A 407 -49.26 25.85 -11.98
N ALA A 408 -48.71 26.78 -12.75
CA ALA A 408 -47.33 27.24 -12.55
C ALA A 408 -47.05 27.90 -11.19
N ASP A 409 -48.07 28.42 -10.54
CA ASP A 409 -48.03 29.06 -9.24
C ASP A 409 -48.22 28.05 -8.06
N ALA A 410 -48.54 26.78 -8.36
CA ALA A 410 -48.61 25.73 -7.35
C ALA A 410 -47.26 25.05 -7.18
N PRO A 411 -46.84 24.68 -5.96
CA PRO A 411 -45.62 23.94 -5.75
C PRO A 411 -45.77 22.47 -6.19
N PHE A 412 -44.63 21.82 -6.47
CA PHE A 412 -44.49 20.38 -6.43
C PHE A 412 -44.25 19.93 -5.00
N ASN A 413 -44.61 18.67 -4.70
CA ASN A 413 -44.37 18.02 -3.39
C ASN A 413 -43.48 16.77 -3.61
N ALA A 414 -42.42 16.66 -2.87
CA ALA A 414 -41.63 15.45 -2.78
C ALA A 414 -41.61 14.96 -1.32
N ASN A 415 -42.11 13.76 -1.05
CA ASN A 415 -42.11 13.14 0.26
C ASN A 415 -40.86 12.25 0.36
N ILE A 416 -39.93 12.65 1.23
CA ILE A 416 -38.59 12.00 1.38
C ILE A 416 -38.32 11.66 2.84
N SER A 417 -38.05 10.37 3.12
CA SER A 417 -37.54 9.93 4.41
C SER A 417 -36.02 9.72 4.34
N GLY A 418 -35.30 10.05 5.40
CA GLY A 418 -33.86 9.86 5.40
C GLY A 418 -33.23 9.82 6.80
N ARG A 419 -31.97 9.39 6.86
CA ARG A 419 -31.21 9.26 8.09
C ARG A 419 -30.08 10.28 8.14
N PHE A 420 -30.17 11.17 9.13
CA PHE A 420 -29.15 12.18 9.44
C PHE A 420 -28.38 11.73 10.67
N HIS A 421 -27.07 11.51 10.53
CA HIS A 421 -26.18 10.98 11.58
C HIS A 421 -25.33 12.10 12.16
N ASN A 422 -25.20 12.12 13.48
CA ASN A 422 -24.08 12.85 14.10
C ASN A 422 -22.77 12.10 13.80
N ASN A 423 -21.94 12.69 12.97
CA ASN A 423 -20.64 12.14 12.57
C ASN A 423 -19.46 12.82 13.28
N THR A 424 -19.72 13.33 14.51
CA THR A 424 -18.70 13.90 15.40
C THR A 424 -18.44 12.96 16.57
N SER A 425 -17.46 13.29 17.38
CA SER A 425 -17.14 12.57 18.63
C SER A 425 -17.90 13.07 19.84
N GLU A 426 -18.71 14.14 19.70
CA GLU A 426 -19.43 14.80 20.79
C GLU A 426 -20.93 14.80 20.54
N GLU A 427 -21.72 15.06 21.60
CA GLU A 427 -23.16 15.27 21.50
C GLU A 427 -23.43 16.63 20.86
N GLU A 428 -24.17 16.64 19.72
CA GLU A 428 -24.37 17.83 18.92
C GLU A 428 -25.81 18.29 18.85
N VAL A 429 -25.97 19.61 18.81
CA VAL A 429 -27.24 20.33 18.52
C VAL A 429 -27.10 21.01 17.16
N PHE A 430 -28.06 20.82 16.27
CA PHE A 430 -27.96 21.33 14.89
C PHE A 430 -29.35 21.47 14.24
N GLU A 431 -29.38 22.18 13.13
CA GLU A 431 -30.48 22.15 12.19
C GLU A 431 -30.19 21.20 11.05
N TYR A 432 -31.18 20.51 10.51
CA TYR A 432 -31.07 19.55 9.42
C TYR A 432 -32.30 19.55 8.54
N GLY A 433 -32.13 19.30 7.27
CA GLY A 433 -33.26 19.37 6.34
C GLY A 433 -32.84 19.13 4.90
N TRP A 434 -33.57 19.73 3.99
CA TRP A 434 -33.34 19.58 2.56
C TRP A 434 -33.27 20.93 1.86
N GLY A 435 -32.29 21.06 0.98
CA GLY A 435 -32.12 22.22 0.08
C GLY A 435 -32.34 21.82 -1.37
N ILE A 436 -32.73 22.79 -2.20
CA ILE A 436 -32.80 22.66 -3.64
C ILE A 436 -31.60 23.37 -4.28
N PHE A 437 -30.99 22.72 -5.26
CA PHE A 437 -29.77 23.15 -5.94
C PHE A 437 -30.00 23.18 -7.46
N ASN A 438 -29.31 24.11 -8.14
CA ASN A 438 -29.28 24.15 -9.60
C ASN A 438 -28.26 23.18 -10.21
N ALA A 439 -28.13 23.16 -11.53
CA ALA A 439 -27.19 22.31 -12.26
C ALA A 439 -25.72 22.60 -11.94
N ASN A 440 -25.39 23.79 -11.41
CA ASN A 440 -24.04 24.16 -10.99
C ASN A 440 -23.75 23.81 -9.52
N ASN A 441 -24.64 23.05 -8.85
CA ASN A 441 -24.60 22.74 -7.41
C ASN A 441 -24.67 23.97 -6.48
N GLU A 442 -25.23 25.08 -6.96
CA GLU A 442 -25.51 26.24 -6.12
C GLU A 442 -26.85 26.05 -5.43
N MET A 443 -26.90 26.24 -4.12
CA MET A 443 -28.14 26.15 -3.33
C MET A 443 -29.05 27.34 -3.65
N LEU A 444 -30.26 27.06 -4.12
CA LEU A 444 -31.27 28.07 -4.43
C LEU A 444 -32.08 28.47 -3.21
N SER A 445 -32.45 27.50 -2.39
CA SER A 445 -33.18 27.73 -1.12
C SER A 445 -33.16 26.49 -0.24
N VAL A 446 -33.34 26.71 1.06
CA VAL A 446 -33.76 25.66 2.02
C VAL A 446 -35.24 25.40 1.77
N LEU A 447 -35.63 24.13 1.65
CA LEU A 447 -37.03 23.73 1.40
C LEU A 447 -37.80 23.48 2.71
N GLU A 448 -37.22 22.65 3.56
CA GLU A 448 -37.72 22.37 4.89
C GLU A 448 -36.55 22.00 5.81
N SER A 449 -36.59 22.50 7.05
CA SER A 449 -35.59 22.16 8.07
C SER A 449 -36.27 21.91 9.41
N ARG A 450 -35.54 21.23 10.30
CA ARG A 450 -35.91 20.93 11.67
C ARG A 450 -34.71 21.15 12.59
N SER A 451 -34.98 21.63 13.80
CA SER A 451 -33.93 21.86 14.80
C SER A 451 -33.86 20.65 15.75
N ARG A 452 -32.63 20.17 15.97
CA ARG A 452 -32.30 19.19 17.00
C ARG A 452 -31.71 19.96 18.19
N THR A 453 -32.54 20.37 19.13
CA THR A 453 -32.15 21.14 20.33
C THR A 453 -31.79 20.26 21.51
N ASN A 454 -32.31 19.03 21.61
CA ASN A 454 -31.81 18.01 22.53
C ASN A 454 -30.72 17.26 21.82
N GLY A 455 -29.51 17.32 22.29
CA GLY A 455 -28.35 16.77 21.59
C GLY A 455 -28.55 15.39 20.96
N LEU A 456 -27.82 15.14 19.88
CA LEU A 456 -27.73 13.83 19.26
C LEU A 456 -26.36 13.24 19.59
N GLN A 457 -26.34 12.08 20.24
CA GLN A 457 -25.11 11.39 20.62
C GLN A 457 -24.24 11.04 19.41
N PRO A 458 -22.91 10.91 19.58
CA PRO A 458 -22.00 10.43 18.54
C PRO A 458 -22.49 9.14 17.89
N ASN A 459 -22.42 9.07 16.56
CA ASN A 459 -22.86 7.93 15.75
C ASN A 459 -24.35 7.57 15.81
N TYR A 460 -25.18 8.32 16.55
CA TYR A 460 -26.62 8.17 16.50
C TYR A 460 -27.22 8.89 15.29
N TYR A 461 -28.44 8.49 14.88
CA TYR A 461 -29.11 9.08 13.74
C TYR A 461 -30.57 9.47 14.04
N LEU A 462 -31.05 10.43 13.26
CA LEU A 462 -32.45 10.82 13.20
C LEU A 462 -33.06 10.22 11.93
N ASN A 463 -34.08 9.40 12.08
CA ASN A 463 -34.86 8.90 10.94
C ASN A 463 -36.10 9.81 10.79
N THR A 464 -36.12 10.60 9.72
CA THR A 464 -37.13 11.68 9.57
C THR A 464 -37.69 11.72 8.17
N THR A 465 -39.01 11.96 8.07
CA THR A 465 -39.72 12.19 6.79
C THR A 465 -39.99 13.67 6.64
N PHE A 466 -39.78 14.19 5.45
CA PHE A 466 -40.02 15.57 5.04
C PHE A 466 -41.00 15.61 3.86
N ASP A 467 -41.91 16.58 3.85
CA ASP A 467 -42.74 16.96 2.73
C ASP A 467 -42.14 18.25 2.13
N LEU A 468 -41.44 18.11 1.01
CA LEU A 468 -40.69 19.22 0.40
C LEU A 468 -41.52 19.91 -0.66
N TYR A 469 -41.81 21.19 -0.49
CA TYR A 469 -42.56 22.00 -1.44
C TYR A 469 -41.61 22.93 -2.20
N PHE A 470 -41.64 22.86 -3.56
CA PHE A 470 -40.74 23.66 -4.40
C PHE A 470 -41.30 23.85 -5.81
N GLY A 471 -40.60 24.57 -6.66
CA GLY A 471 -40.89 24.70 -8.10
C GLY A 471 -41.66 25.96 -8.49
N VAL A 472 -42.19 26.73 -7.53
CA VAL A 472 -42.80 28.04 -7.83
C VAL A 472 -41.69 28.98 -8.25
N GLY A 473 -41.83 29.59 -9.43
CA GLY A 473 -40.83 30.53 -9.97
C GLY A 473 -39.59 29.86 -10.60
N LEU A 474 -39.50 28.52 -10.56
CA LEU A 474 -38.45 27.79 -11.27
C LEU A 474 -38.84 27.52 -12.73
N SER A 475 -37.86 27.60 -13.61
CA SER A 475 -38.02 27.24 -15.03
C SER A 475 -37.97 25.71 -15.20
N ASP A 476 -38.39 25.24 -16.40
CA ASP A 476 -38.15 23.87 -16.80
C ASP A 476 -36.66 23.56 -16.75
N GLY A 477 -36.29 22.40 -16.20
CA GLY A 477 -34.91 22.01 -16.02
C GLY A 477 -34.71 20.94 -14.96
N THR A 478 -33.46 20.63 -14.70
CA THR A 478 -33.01 19.66 -13.68
C THR A 478 -32.53 20.40 -12.44
N TYR A 479 -33.04 19.96 -11.29
CA TYR A 479 -32.68 20.46 -9.96
C TYR A 479 -32.32 19.28 -9.08
N TYR A 480 -31.54 19.55 -8.02
CA TYR A 480 -31.11 18.53 -7.08
C TYR A 480 -31.62 18.85 -5.67
N LEU A 481 -32.30 17.89 -5.07
CA LEU A 481 -32.71 17.97 -3.65
C LEU A 481 -31.63 17.25 -2.85
N ARG A 482 -30.94 18.01 -2.00
CA ARG A 482 -29.81 17.49 -1.21
C ARG A 482 -30.07 17.63 0.28
N PRO A 483 -29.65 16.64 1.11
CA PRO A 483 -29.72 16.78 2.56
C PRO A 483 -28.69 17.84 3.01
N ILE A 484 -29.13 18.72 3.87
CA ILE A 484 -28.34 19.86 4.38
C ILE A 484 -28.44 19.94 5.90
N TYR A 485 -27.45 20.60 6.51
CA TYR A 485 -27.41 20.92 7.94
C TYR A 485 -26.82 22.31 8.17
N ALA A 486 -27.10 22.87 9.34
CA ALA A 486 -26.53 24.13 9.80
C ALA A 486 -26.26 24.08 11.30
N ASP A 487 -25.42 24.96 11.79
CA ASP A 487 -25.30 25.22 13.22
C ASP A 487 -26.62 25.78 13.75
N LEU A 488 -26.99 25.41 14.98
CA LEU A 488 -28.33 25.75 15.53
C LEU A 488 -28.56 27.27 15.53
N PHE A 489 -29.64 27.71 14.88
CA PHE A 489 -30.03 29.12 14.70
C PHE A 489 -29.09 29.97 13.83
N GLU A 490 -28.25 29.31 13.01
CA GLU A 490 -27.36 29.99 12.07
C GLU A 490 -27.78 29.70 10.61
N ASP A 491 -27.62 30.72 9.73
CA ASP A 491 -27.93 30.57 8.30
C ASP A 491 -26.69 30.13 7.49
N ASN A 492 -25.94 29.15 8.03
CA ASN A 492 -24.70 28.62 7.45
C ASN A 492 -24.87 27.23 6.85
N TRP A 493 -25.92 27.03 6.09
CA TRP A 493 -26.31 25.74 5.51
C TRP A 493 -25.21 25.09 4.66
N LYS A 494 -24.95 23.84 4.93
CA LYS A 494 -23.96 23.00 4.27
C LYS A 494 -24.61 21.69 3.81
N VAL A 495 -24.12 21.11 2.72
CA VAL A 495 -24.56 19.77 2.33
C VAL A 495 -23.98 18.76 3.31
N CYS A 496 -24.82 17.81 3.75
CA CYS A 496 -24.40 16.72 4.63
C CYS A 496 -23.26 15.90 3.98
N GLU A 497 -22.34 15.36 4.79
CA GLU A 497 -21.37 14.40 4.31
C GLU A 497 -22.08 13.22 3.63
N GLY A 498 -21.67 12.87 2.42
CA GLY A 498 -22.37 11.90 1.57
C GLY A 498 -23.59 12.47 0.80
N GLY A 499 -24.06 13.69 1.06
CA GLY A 499 -25.20 14.31 0.38
C GLY A 499 -24.92 14.77 -1.05
N MET A 500 -23.65 14.80 -1.46
CA MET A 500 -23.29 15.04 -2.87
C MET A 500 -23.49 13.81 -3.74
N VAL A 501 -23.43 12.61 -3.18
CA VAL A 501 -23.64 11.33 -3.87
C VAL A 501 -25.02 10.74 -3.60
N ASN A 502 -25.61 10.99 -2.42
CA ASN A 502 -26.96 10.55 -2.01
C ASN A 502 -27.94 11.73 -2.09
N TYR A 503 -28.66 11.85 -3.19
CA TYR A 503 -29.57 12.97 -3.45
C TYR A 503 -30.75 12.54 -4.34
N VAL A 504 -31.71 13.45 -4.53
CA VAL A 504 -32.84 13.25 -5.46
C VAL A 504 -32.70 14.26 -6.59
N GLU A 505 -32.69 13.77 -7.83
CA GLU A 505 -32.87 14.61 -9.01
C GLU A 505 -34.34 14.89 -9.26
N ALA A 506 -34.70 16.16 -9.34
CA ALA A 506 -36.04 16.63 -9.67
C ALA A 506 -36.03 17.29 -11.05
N LYS A 507 -36.69 16.69 -12.03
CA LYS A 507 -36.78 17.22 -13.40
C LYS A 507 -38.13 17.85 -13.65
N ILE A 508 -38.15 19.18 -13.82
CA ILE A 508 -39.38 19.96 -14.08
C ILE A 508 -39.56 20.11 -15.58
N ALA A 509 -40.78 19.81 -16.05
CA ALA A 509 -41.25 20.02 -17.40
C ALA A 509 -42.69 20.55 -17.38
N GLY A 510 -42.88 21.85 -17.41
CA GLY A 510 -44.18 22.53 -17.27
C GLY A 510 -44.80 22.26 -15.91
N ASN A 511 -45.94 21.58 -15.93
CA ASN A 511 -46.65 21.18 -14.68
C ASN A 511 -46.26 19.80 -14.14
N TYR A 512 -45.28 19.13 -14.76
CA TYR A 512 -44.80 17.82 -14.35
C TYR A 512 -43.44 17.93 -13.67
N CYS A 513 -43.21 17.14 -12.63
CA CYS A 513 -41.93 16.91 -12.03
C CYS A 513 -41.72 15.41 -11.81
N THR A 514 -40.58 14.88 -12.25
CA THR A 514 -40.17 13.50 -11.99
C THR A 514 -39.02 13.49 -11.01
N TYR A 515 -38.98 12.44 -10.16
CA TYR A 515 -37.98 12.27 -9.14
C TYR A 515 -37.16 11.01 -9.41
N GLN A 516 -35.84 11.14 -9.38
CA GLN A 516 -34.91 10.00 -9.43
C GLN A 516 -33.98 10.02 -8.23
N VAL A 517 -33.86 8.86 -7.58
CA VAL A 517 -32.95 8.67 -6.42
C VAL A 517 -31.57 8.33 -6.94
N PHE A 518 -30.56 8.99 -6.39
CA PHE A 518 -29.15 8.72 -6.64
C PHE A 518 -28.47 8.25 -5.36
N GLY A 519 -27.40 7.45 -5.49
CA GLY A 519 -26.59 6.93 -4.41
C GLY A 519 -27.07 5.59 -3.85
N SER A 520 -26.69 5.26 -2.64
CA SER A 520 -26.86 3.94 -2.00
C SER A 520 -28.32 3.46 -1.87
N SER A 521 -29.29 4.35 -2.00
CA SER A 521 -30.73 4.02 -1.91
C SER A 521 -31.41 3.86 -3.27
N ALA A 522 -30.71 4.09 -4.37
CA ALA A 522 -31.23 3.84 -5.70
C ALA A 522 -31.26 2.32 -6.00
N THR A 523 -32.05 1.92 -6.98
CA THR A 523 -32.04 0.51 -7.43
C THR A 523 -30.90 0.32 -8.42
N PRO A 524 -30.00 -0.66 -8.20
CA PRO A 524 -28.95 -0.97 -9.17
C PRO A 524 -29.53 -1.42 -10.51
N LEU A 525 -29.02 -0.88 -11.60
CA LEU A 525 -29.40 -1.27 -12.95
C LEU A 525 -28.17 -1.26 -13.85
N TYR A 526 -27.65 -2.42 -14.14
CA TYR A 526 -26.47 -2.60 -14.98
C TYR A 526 -26.82 -3.41 -16.23
N GLN A 527 -26.21 -3.04 -17.34
CA GLN A 527 -26.19 -3.83 -18.56
C GLN A 527 -24.80 -4.39 -18.78
N VAL A 528 -24.69 -5.71 -18.97
CA VAL A 528 -23.47 -6.39 -19.32
C VAL A 528 -23.63 -6.96 -20.72
N ASN A 529 -22.86 -6.43 -21.68
CA ASN A 529 -23.01 -6.80 -23.09
C ASN A 529 -22.15 -8.00 -23.47
N ASP A 530 -21.00 -8.17 -22.81
CA ASP A 530 -20.08 -9.27 -23.04
C ASP A 530 -19.23 -9.57 -21.80
N MET A 531 -18.71 -10.78 -21.73
CA MET A 531 -17.73 -11.24 -20.76
C MET A 531 -16.69 -12.12 -21.47
N THR A 532 -15.43 -11.79 -21.33
CA THR A 532 -14.31 -12.52 -21.95
C THR A 532 -13.45 -13.16 -20.88
N PHE A 533 -12.75 -14.21 -21.23
CA PHE A 533 -11.87 -14.93 -20.32
C PHE A 533 -10.46 -14.99 -20.88
N VAL A 534 -9.47 -14.74 -20.00
CA VAL A 534 -8.04 -14.82 -20.31
C VAL A 534 -7.36 -15.66 -19.24
N GLY A 535 -6.39 -16.47 -19.65
CA GLY A 535 -5.65 -17.39 -18.80
C GLY A 535 -5.44 -18.75 -19.48
N THR A 536 -4.82 -19.68 -18.79
CA THR A 536 -4.51 -21.00 -19.34
C THR A 536 -5.65 -22.01 -19.26
N MET A 537 -6.81 -21.66 -18.73
CA MET A 537 -8.02 -22.48 -18.57
C MET A 537 -7.74 -23.88 -18.00
N HIS A 538 -6.87 -23.94 -16.99
CA HIS A 538 -6.54 -25.15 -16.26
C HIS A 538 -6.98 -25.06 -14.80
N THR A 539 -7.21 -26.22 -14.19
CA THR A 539 -7.41 -26.30 -12.73
C THR A 539 -6.21 -25.70 -11.99
N LYS A 540 -6.48 -25.07 -10.82
CA LYS A 540 -5.45 -24.41 -9.98
C LYS A 540 -4.70 -23.25 -10.66
N LYS A 541 -5.17 -22.78 -11.82
CA LYS A 541 -4.65 -21.58 -12.50
C LYS A 541 -5.68 -20.48 -12.46
N GLN A 542 -5.21 -19.27 -12.19
CA GLN A 542 -6.07 -18.10 -12.19
C GLN A 542 -6.61 -17.81 -13.59
N VAL A 543 -7.91 -17.64 -13.67
CA VAL A 543 -8.64 -17.17 -14.85
C VAL A 543 -9.05 -15.74 -14.61
N THR A 544 -8.79 -14.88 -15.58
CA THR A 544 -9.28 -13.49 -15.57
C THR A 544 -10.54 -13.41 -16.42
N ALA A 545 -11.63 -12.97 -15.84
CA ALA A 545 -12.87 -12.64 -16.54
C ALA A 545 -12.99 -11.11 -16.64
N THR A 546 -13.21 -10.58 -17.83
CA THR A 546 -13.46 -9.16 -18.07
C THR A 546 -14.87 -8.99 -18.63
N ALA A 547 -15.69 -8.17 -17.95
CA ALA A 547 -17.03 -7.86 -18.39
C ALA A 547 -17.17 -6.36 -18.70
N LYS A 548 -17.74 -6.06 -19.88
CA LYS A 548 -18.08 -4.68 -20.22
C LYS A 548 -19.43 -4.32 -19.63
N VAL A 549 -19.43 -3.47 -18.63
CA VAL A 549 -20.58 -3.11 -17.80
C VAL A 549 -20.97 -1.66 -18.05
N THR A 550 -22.26 -1.40 -18.28
CA THR A 550 -22.83 -0.05 -18.37
C THR A 550 -23.75 0.15 -17.18
N ASN A 551 -23.53 1.21 -16.39
CA ASN A 551 -24.46 1.60 -15.34
C ASN A 551 -25.62 2.39 -15.95
N LEU A 552 -26.78 1.80 -16.03
CA LEU A 552 -28.03 2.45 -16.46
C LEU A 552 -28.84 2.97 -15.27
N GLY A 553 -28.41 2.62 -14.04
CA GLY A 553 -29.05 3.01 -12.79
C GLY A 553 -28.49 4.32 -12.23
N ASN A 554 -28.92 4.63 -11.03
CA ASN A 554 -28.50 5.82 -10.29
C ASN A 554 -27.68 5.45 -9.04
N THR A 555 -27.30 4.19 -8.88
CA THR A 555 -26.40 3.74 -7.81
C THR A 555 -24.94 3.93 -8.22
N MET A 556 -24.08 4.03 -7.24
CA MET A 556 -22.63 3.96 -7.38
C MET A 556 -22.09 3.04 -6.29
N GLY A 557 -21.05 2.30 -6.61
CA GLY A 557 -20.40 1.45 -5.62
C GLY A 557 -21.15 0.15 -5.33
N ASP A 558 -21.81 -0.43 -6.32
CA ASP A 558 -22.51 -1.71 -6.19
C ASP A 558 -21.54 -2.88 -6.34
N MET A 559 -21.84 -3.95 -5.59
CA MET A 559 -21.09 -5.20 -5.68
C MET A 559 -21.62 -6.06 -6.81
N ILE A 560 -20.73 -6.52 -7.68
CA ILE A 560 -21.04 -7.58 -8.65
C ILE A 560 -20.25 -8.84 -8.25
N TYR A 561 -20.96 -9.95 -8.14
CA TYR A 561 -20.42 -11.25 -7.75
C TYR A 561 -20.14 -12.09 -8.99
N VAL A 562 -19.00 -12.77 -9.02
CA VAL A 562 -18.72 -13.87 -9.94
C VAL A 562 -19.06 -15.18 -9.24
N LEU A 563 -19.91 -15.97 -9.89
CA LEU A 563 -20.21 -17.31 -9.43
C LEU A 563 -19.68 -18.32 -10.45
N ASP A 564 -19.01 -19.34 -9.95
CA ASP A 564 -18.60 -20.53 -10.70
C ASP A 564 -19.52 -21.69 -10.29
N ASN A 565 -20.26 -22.21 -11.26
CA ASN A 565 -21.29 -23.25 -11.04
C ASN A 565 -22.25 -22.93 -9.87
N GLY A 566 -22.61 -21.65 -9.73
CA GLY A 566 -23.51 -21.18 -8.68
C GLY A 566 -22.85 -20.94 -7.31
N THR A 567 -21.57 -21.17 -7.19
CA THR A 567 -20.78 -20.87 -5.97
C THR A 567 -20.02 -19.57 -6.16
N LYS A 568 -20.08 -18.67 -5.18
CA LYS A 568 -19.29 -17.43 -5.22
C LYS A 568 -17.81 -17.75 -5.37
N ALA A 569 -17.22 -17.25 -6.43
CA ALA A 569 -15.78 -17.36 -6.72
C ALA A 569 -15.03 -16.04 -6.47
N ASN A 570 -15.71 -14.89 -6.74
CA ASN A 570 -15.13 -13.57 -6.51
C ASN A 570 -16.23 -12.50 -6.39
N VAL A 571 -15.84 -11.27 -6.06
CA VAL A 571 -16.71 -10.10 -6.03
C VAL A 571 -15.91 -8.87 -6.46
N SER A 572 -16.56 -7.95 -7.17
CA SER A 572 -15.94 -6.68 -7.59
C SER A 572 -16.91 -5.52 -7.32
N LEU A 573 -16.35 -4.35 -6.97
CA LEU A 573 -17.10 -3.11 -6.90
C LEU A 573 -17.22 -2.49 -8.29
N VAL A 574 -18.39 -1.97 -8.60
CA VAL A 574 -18.63 -1.16 -9.79
C VAL A 574 -18.91 0.26 -9.37
N ASP A 575 -17.93 1.14 -9.57
CA ASP A 575 -18.03 2.57 -9.27
C ASP A 575 -18.14 3.37 -10.57
N LEU A 576 -19.18 3.06 -11.33
CA LEU A 576 -19.53 3.73 -12.60
C LEU A 576 -20.64 4.74 -12.34
N GLU A 577 -20.43 5.98 -12.78
CA GLU A 577 -21.52 6.95 -12.87
C GLU A 577 -22.59 6.49 -13.86
N LYS A 578 -23.80 7.06 -13.71
CA LYS A 578 -24.91 6.76 -14.62
C LYS A 578 -24.53 7.01 -16.06
N ASP A 579 -24.97 6.10 -16.92
CA ASP A 579 -24.74 6.09 -18.37
C ASP A 579 -23.27 5.88 -18.81
N ASN A 580 -22.35 5.70 -17.85
CA ASN A 580 -20.98 5.35 -18.14
C ASN A 580 -20.80 3.84 -18.32
N THR A 581 -19.88 3.48 -19.22
CA THR A 581 -19.49 2.09 -19.49
C THR A 581 -18.05 1.89 -19.08
N GLY A 582 -17.76 0.85 -18.33
CA GLY A 582 -16.43 0.46 -17.94
C GLY A 582 -16.21 -1.04 -18.00
N ASP A 583 -14.96 -1.46 -17.99
CA ASP A 583 -14.60 -2.86 -17.89
C ASP A 583 -14.47 -3.24 -16.41
N VAL A 584 -15.17 -4.31 -16.02
CA VAL A 584 -15.10 -4.89 -14.67
C VAL A 584 -14.36 -6.21 -14.75
N VAL A 585 -13.31 -6.34 -13.96
CA VAL A 585 -12.40 -7.48 -14.00
C VAL A 585 -12.57 -8.33 -12.75
N PHE A 586 -12.58 -9.63 -12.94
CA PHE A 586 -12.69 -10.62 -11.88
C PHE A 586 -11.61 -11.67 -12.05
N TYR A 587 -11.12 -12.18 -10.94
CA TYR A 587 -10.17 -13.29 -10.91
C TYR A 587 -10.77 -14.47 -10.16
N PHE A 588 -10.64 -15.65 -10.69
CA PHE A 588 -11.03 -16.87 -10.00
C PHE A 588 -10.13 -18.04 -10.39
N THR A 589 -10.00 -18.99 -9.50
CA THR A 589 -9.15 -20.18 -9.70
C THR A 589 -10.01 -21.42 -9.65
N PRO A 590 -10.30 -22.05 -10.80
CA PRO A 590 -11.08 -23.28 -10.84
C PRO A 590 -10.34 -24.45 -10.18
N GLU A 591 -10.99 -25.18 -9.28
CA GLU A 591 -10.42 -26.33 -8.58
C GLU A 591 -10.64 -27.66 -9.31
N VAL A 592 -11.64 -27.73 -10.18
CA VAL A 592 -12.02 -28.95 -10.91
C VAL A 592 -12.04 -28.69 -12.40
N SER A 593 -11.76 -29.73 -13.20
CA SER A 593 -11.89 -29.68 -14.65
C SER A 593 -13.33 -29.99 -15.10
N GLY A 594 -13.68 -29.54 -16.28
CA GLY A 594 -15.00 -29.75 -16.91
C GLY A 594 -15.59 -28.45 -17.44
N ASP A 595 -16.88 -28.48 -17.74
CA ASP A 595 -17.60 -27.28 -18.16
C ASP A 595 -18.09 -26.51 -16.94
N HIS A 596 -17.69 -25.26 -16.87
CA HIS A 596 -18.05 -24.31 -15.82
C HIS A 596 -19.07 -23.31 -16.33
N THR A 597 -20.07 -23.00 -15.50
CA THR A 597 -21.05 -21.95 -15.75
C THR A 597 -20.67 -20.73 -14.94
N ILE A 598 -20.10 -19.71 -15.61
CA ILE A 598 -19.67 -18.48 -14.96
C ILE A 598 -20.78 -17.44 -15.07
N THR A 599 -21.27 -16.98 -13.92
CA THR A 599 -22.36 -16.01 -13.82
C THR A 599 -21.88 -14.76 -13.09
N LEU A 600 -22.11 -13.57 -13.69
CA LEU A 600 -22.05 -12.30 -12.98
C LEU A 600 -23.44 -11.96 -12.42
N SER A 601 -23.52 -11.58 -11.16
CA SER A 601 -24.78 -11.30 -10.47
C SER A 601 -24.64 -10.14 -9.50
N LEU A 602 -25.73 -9.38 -9.30
CA LEU A 602 -25.85 -8.36 -8.25
C LEU A 602 -26.10 -8.97 -6.86
N SER A 603 -26.28 -10.27 -6.77
CA SER A 603 -26.49 -10.99 -5.51
C SER A 603 -25.53 -12.15 -5.38
N GLU A 604 -25.05 -12.39 -4.17
CA GLU A 604 -24.09 -13.46 -3.85
C GLU A 604 -24.64 -14.88 -4.14
N ASP A 605 -25.95 -15.06 -4.04
CA ASP A 605 -26.65 -16.32 -4.33
C ASP A 605 -26.97 -16.53 -5.82
N GLY A 606 -26.61 -15.56 -6.68
CA GLY A 606 -26.89 -15.62 -8.12
C GLY A 606 -28.33 -15.31 -8.52
N SER A 607 -29.21 -14.89 -7.59
CA SER A 607 -30.64 -14.65 -7.87
C SER A 607 -30.88 -13.44 -8.80
N ASN A 608 -29.91 -12.51 -8.95
CA ASN A 608 -29.97 -11.35 -9.85
C ASN A 608 -28.88 -11.41 -10.92
N PRO A 609 -28.92 -12.35 -11.88
CA PRO A 609 -27.86 -12.53 -12.87
C PRO A 609 -27.86 -11.39 -13.89
N LEU A 610 -26.67 -10.91 -14.23
CA LEU A 610 -26.43 -9.91 -15.28
C LEU A 610 -26.04 -10.56 -16.61
N ILE A 611 -25.16 -11.55 -16.56
CA ILE A 611 -24.72 -12.36 -17.71
C ILE A 611 -24.25 -13.73 -17.22
N THR A 612 -24.41 -14.74 -18.09
CA THR A 612 -23.90 -16.10 -17.85
C THR A 612 -23.17 -16.59 -19.09
N LYS A 613 -21.96 -17.16 -18.90
CA LYS A 613 -21.17 -17.79 -19.99
C LYS A 613 -20.64 -19.15 -19.57
N GLN A 614 -20.44 -20.01 -20.56
CA GLN A 614 -19.79 -21.32 -20.38
C GLN A 614 -18.28 -21.19 -20.59
N LEU A 615 -17.51 -21.89 -19.77
CA LEU A 615 -16.08 -21.95 -19.82
C LEU A 615 -15.63 -23.39 -19.60
N THR A 616 -14.83 -23.95 -20.49
CA THR A 616 -14.28 -25.29 -20.30
C THR A 616 -12.89 -25.19 -19.64
N ILE A 617 -12.75 -25.84 -18.49
CA ILE A 617 -11.49 -25.94 -17.74
C ILE A 617 -10.95 -27.36 -17.92
N THR A 618 -9.66 -27.45 -18.23
CA THR A 618 -8.96 -28.75 -18.35
C THR A 618 -8.09 -28.99 -17.13
N ASP A 619 -7.74 -30.24 -16.88
CA ASP A 619 -6.78 -30.56 -15.83
C ASP A 619 -5.42 -29.91 -16.14
N MET A 620 -4.75 -29.46 -15.10
CA MET A 620 -3.40 -28.93 -15.25
C MET A 620 -2.46 -30.03 -15.77
N PRO A 621 -1.72 -29.77 -16.86
CA PRO A 621 -0.86 -30.79 -17.45
C PRO A 621 0.28 -31.17 -16.50
N ALA A 622 0.67 -32.44 -16.53
CA ALA A 622 1.82 -32.93 -15.80
C ALA A 622 3.11 -32.41 -16.45
N ALA A 623 3.91 -31.69 -15.66
CA ALA A 623 5.24 -31.27 -16.09
C ALA A 623 6.26 -32.38 -15.92
N ASN A 624 7.22 -32.44 -16.84
CA ASN A 624 8.37 -33.36 -16.75
C ASN A 624 9.65 -32.54 -16.95
N LEU A 625 10.27 -32.16 -15.82
CA LEU A 625 11.51 -31.40 -15.82
C LEU A 625 12.70 -32.30 -15.44
N THR A 626 13.75 -32.24 -16.21
CA THR A 626 15.05 -32.82 -15.85
C THR A 626 15.97 -31.73 -15.33
N MET A 627 16.70 -32.01 -14.23
CA MET A 627 17.48 -31.01 -13.53
C MET A 627 18.87 -31.53 -13.16
N SER A 628 19.83 -30.59 -13.18
CA SER A 628 21.13 -30.78 -12.55
C SER A 628 21.49 -29.58 -11.71
N ASN A 629 22.03 -29.83 -10.52
CA ASN A 629 22.40 -28.78 -9.55
C ASN A 629 23.91 -28.70 -9.42
N LYS A 630 24.43 -27.48 -9.41
CA LYS A 630 25.82 -27.15 -9.11
C LYS A 630 25.84 -26.15 -7.93
N ILE A 631 26.53 -26.53 -6.87
CA ILE A 631 26.77 -25.65 -5.73
C ILE A 631 27.89 -24.68 -6.13
N LEU A 632 27.66 -23.39 -5.90
CA LEU A 632 28.65 -22.35 -6.17
C LEU A 632 29.55 -22.13 -4.94
N ASP A 633 30.67 -21.40 -5.14
CA ASP A 633 31.62 -20.98 -4.09
C ASP A 633 32.26 -22.14 -3.31
N VAL A 634 32.34 -23.32 -3.90
CA VAL A 634 33.00 -24.47 -3.30
C VAL A 634 34.53 -24.24 -3.36
N THR A 635 35.15 -24.00 -2.20
CA THR A 635 36.60 -23.76 -2.07
C THR A 635 37.40 -25.02 -1.74
N ASP A 636 36.76 -26.02 -1.13
CA ASP A 636 37.33 -27.33 -0.90
C ASP A 636 36.32 -28.43 -1.26
N ALA A 637 36.49 -29.01 -2.44
CA ALA A 637 35.62 -30.08 -2.93
C ALA A 637 35.77 -31.41 -2.15
N THR A 638 36.94 -31.66 -1.55
CA THR A 638 37.22 -32.91 -0.81
C THR A 638 36.50 -32.89 0.54
N ASN A 639 36.59 -31.78 1.28
CA ASN A 639 35.96 -31.62 2.58
C ASN A 639 34.56 -31.02 2.46
N LYS A 640 34.10 -30.70 1.21
CA LYS A 640 32.80 -30.09 0.90
C LYS A 640 32.59 -28.76 1.63
N ILE A 641 33.54 -27.83 1.46
CA ILE A 641 33.50 -26.51 2.07
C ILE A 641 33.10 -25.45 1.02
N ILE A 642 32.20 -24.59 1.42
CA ILE A 642 31.78 -23.35 0.70
C ILE A 642 32.34 -22.18 1.50
N THR A 643 33.00 -21.22 0.84
CA THR A 643 33.40 -19.95 1.48
C THR A 643 32.58 -18.82 0.87
N SER A 644 31.52 -18.43 1.52
CA SER A 644 30.57 -17.41 1.07
C SER A 644 29.67 -16.97 2.23
N THR A 645 29.13 -15.78 2.17
CA THR A 645 28.06 -15.30 3.10
C THR A 645 26.67 -15.82 2.73
N LYS A 646 26.54 -16.49 1.55
CA LYS A 646 25.29 -17.06 1.04
C LYS A 646 25.50 -18.49 0.61
N TYR A 647 24.43 -19.32 0.68
CA TYR A 647 24.43 -20.64 0.04
C TYR A 647 23.81 -20.48 -1.35
N ARG A 648 24.62 -20.71 -2.41
CA ARG A 648 24.21 -20.49 -3.78
C ARG A 648 24.19 -21.80 -4.60
N VAL A 649 23.11 -21.98 -5.36
CA VAL A 649 22.92 -23.16 -6.20
C VAL A 649 22.54 -22.73 -7.61
N GLU A 650 23.33 -23.16 -8.60
CA GLU A 650 23.01 -23.05 -10.00
C GLU A 650 22.27 -24.33 -10.44
N THR A 651 21.05 -24.19 -10.94
CA THR A 651 20.21 -25.29 -11.40
C THR A 651 19.98 -25.16 -12.90
N THR A 652 20.44 -26.13 -13.68
CA THR A 652 20.12 -26.24 -15.09
C THR A 652 18.90 -27.13 -15.23
N VAL A 653 17.86 -26.64 -15.91
CA VAL A 653 16.55 -27.26 -16.04
C VAL A 653 16.20 -27.39 -17.49
N THR A 654 15.75 -28.57 -17.90
CA THR A 654 15.26 -28.85 -19.25
C THR A 654 13.82 -29.31 -19.18
N ASN A 655 12.93 -28.71 -19.97
CA ASN A 655 11.58 -29.17 -20.12
C ASN A 655 11.54 -30.38 -21.04
N SER A 656 11.41 -31.58 -20.47
CA SER A 656 11.26 -32.85 -21.16
C SER A 656 9.81 -33.30 -21.31
N GLY A 657 8.86 -32.45 -20.93
CA GLY A 657 7.42 -32.66 -21.04
C GLY A 657 6.88 -32.39 -22.44
N ALA A 658 5.57 -32.63 -22.62
CA ALA A 658 4.86 -32.42 -23.88
C ALA A 658 4.32 -30.99 -24.04
N GLU A 659 4.21 -30.25 -22.92
CA GLU A 659 3.65 -28.87 -22.85
C GLU A 659 4.70 -27.88 -22.35
N PRO A 660 4.58 -26.59 -22.69
CA PRO A 660 5.40 -25.55 -22.12
C PRO A 660 5.27 -25.53 -20.59
N TYR A 661 6.34 -25.23 -19.89
CA TYR A 661 6.36 -25.04 -18.46
C TYR A 661 6.31 -23.53 -18.15
N ASP A 662 5.37 -23.11 -17.32
CA ASP A 662 5.22 -21.71 -16.87
C ASP A 662 4.80 -21.69 -15.41
N GLU A 663 5.75 -22.01 -14.53
CA GLU A 663 5.59 -22.10 -13.08
C GLU A 663 6.88 -21.67 -12.38
N GLU A 664 6.88 -21.72 -11.06
CA GLU A 664 8.07 -21.46 -10.26
C GLU A 664 8.88 -22.74 -10.02
N LEU A 665 10.20 -22.53 -9.88
CA LEU A 665 11.07 -23.48 -9.19
C LEU A 665 11.27 -22.99 -7.76
N VAL A 666 11.17 -23.89 -6.79
CA VAL A 666 11.38 -23.56 -5.38
C VAL A 666 12.61 -24.32 -4.88
N LEU A 667 13.66 -23.60 -4.52
CA LEU A 667 14.76 -24.21 -3.77
C LEU A 667 14.45 -24.12 -2.28
N ARG A 668 14.51 -25.27 -1.62
CA ARG A 668 14.31 -25.38 -0.19
C ARG A 668 15.65 -25.75 0.47
N LEU A 669 16.18 -24.82 1.29
CA LEU A 669 17.44 -24.99 1.99
C LEU A 669 17.23 -25.65 3.35
N TYR A 670 18.02 -26.66 3.64
CA TYR A 670 18.00 -27.38 4.91
C TYR A 670 19.35 -27.27 5.62
N ARG A 671 19.33 -26.93 6.91
CA ARG A 671 20.47 -27.07 7.80
C ARG A 671 20.52 -28.51 8.35
N VAL A 672 21.64 -29.17 8.18
CA VAL A 672 21.83 -30.55 8.67
C VAL A 672 21.89 -30.57 10.18
N TYR A 673 21.08 -31.38 10.79
CA TYR A 673 21.06 -31.48 12.24
C TYR A 673 21.41 -32.89 12.74
N ASN A 674 21.20 -33.95 11.95
CA ASN A 674 21.60 -35.32 12.30
C ASN A 674 21.85 -36.17 11.03
N GLY A 675 23.10 -36.19 10.57
CA GLY A 675 23.54 -36.99 9.43
C GLY A 675 22.94 -36.55 8.11
N THR A 676 21.78 -37.08 7.72
CA THR A 676 21.07 -36.81 6.48
C THR A 676 19.74 -36.07 6.68
N SER A 677 19.33 -35.86 7.93
CA SER A 677 18.13 -35.10 8.27
C SER A 677 18.48 -33.63 8.43
N GLY A 678 17.59 -32.74 7.99
CA GLY A 678 17.78 -31.29 8.12
C GLY A 678 16.47 -30.57 8.41
N THR A 679 16.60 -29.41 9.06
CA THR A 679 15.50 -28.46 9.28
C THR A 679 15.47 -27.49 8.12
N ASN A 680 14.31 -27.27 7.52
CA ASN A 680 14.14 -26.22 6.51
C ASN A 680 14.41 -24.84 7.14
N VAL A 681 15.31 -24.07 6.55
CA VAL A 681 15.70 -22.74 7.03
C VAL A 681 15.31 -21.61 6.07
N GLN A 682 15.17 -21.93 4.78
CA GLN A 682 14.76 -20.92 3.77
C GLN A 682 14.19 -21.61 2.54
N ASP A 683 13.12 -21.03 1.98
CA ASP A 683 12.61 -21.33 0.64
C ASP A 683 12.87 -20.12 -0.27
N VAL A 684 13.38 -20.37 -1.48
CA VAL A 684 13.60 -19.36 -2.52
C VAL A 684 12.86 -19.79 -3.77
N ALA A 685 11.89 -19.02 -4.22
CA ALA A 685 11.13 -19.25 -5.44
C ALA A 685 11.66 -18.41 -6.60
N VAL A 686 11.75 -18.98 -7.79
CA VAL A 686 12.15 -18.29 -9.02
C VAL A 686 11.20 -18.68 -10.13
N PRO A 687 10.52 -17.74 -10.80
CA PRO A 687 9.65 -18.02 -11.93
C PRO A 687 10.46 -18.56 -13.11
N LEU A 688 9.91 -19.58 -13.79
CA LEU A 688 10.59 -20.24 -14.89
C LEU A 688 9.60 -20.52 -16.03
N LYS A 689 9.92 -19.97 -17.22
CA LYS A 689 9.21 -20.30 -18.46
C LYS A 689 10.14 -21.09 -19.39
N LEU A 690 9.69 -22.27 -19.82
CA LEU A 690 10.41 -23.14 -20.74
C LEU A 690 9.48 -23.63 -21.84
N ALA A 691 9.86 -23.42 -23.09
CA ALA A 691 9.25 -24.16 -24.21
C ALA A 691 9.58 -25.65 -24.11
N VAL A 692 8.84 -26.49 -24.83
CA VAL A 692 9.13 -27.91 -24.92
C VAL A 692 10.54 -28.12 -25.47
N GLY A 693 11.36 -28.88 -24.76
CA GLY A 693 12.77 -29.15 -25.12
C GLY A 693 13.73 -28.00 -24.74
N GLU A 694 13.26 -26.86 -24.26
CA GLU A 694 14.12 -25.74 -23.86
C GLU A 694 14.87 -26.05 -22.57
N THR A 695 16.11 -25.55 -22.49
CA THR A 695 16.98 -25.63 -21.31
C THR A 695 17.36 -24.22 -20.84
N LYS A 696 17.17 -23.95 -19.56
CA LYS A 696 17.63 -22.73 -18.90
C LYS A 696 18.39 -23.03 -17.61
N THR A 697 19.25 -22.11 -17.24
CA THR A 697 19.98 -22.16 -15.98
C THR A 697 19.47 -21.03 -15.06
N VAL A 698 19.16 -21.40 -13.83
CA VAL A 698 18.64 -20.51 -12.78
C VAL A 698 19.59 -20.57 -11.59
N THR A 699 19.89 -19.43 -10.97
CA THR A 699 20.71 -19.36 -9.76
C THR A 699 19.80 -18.99 -8.57
N PHE A 700 19.88 -19.81 -7.52
CA PHE A 700 19.26 -19.53 -6.23
C PHE A 700 20.29 -19.01 -5.26
N GLU A 701 19.92 -18.02 -4.46
CA GLU A 701 20.74 -17.48 -3.38
C GLU A 701 19.97 -17.55 -2.05
N CYS A 702 20.57 -18.16 -1.04
CA CYS A 702 20.02 -18.26 0.31
C CYS A 702 20.95 -17.54 1.27
N ASP A 703 20.43 -16.61 2.02
CA ASP A 703 21.13 -15.75 2.98
C ASP A 703 20.84 -16.09 4.46
N ASN A 704 19.79 -16.87 4.72
CA ASN A 704 19.51 -17.36 6.07
C ASN A 704 20.44 -18.53 6.47
N VAL A 705 21.73 -18.24 6.56
CA VAL A 705 22.81 -19.21 6.81
C VAL A 705 23.72 -18.74 7.93
N VAL A 706 24.38 -19.69 8.59
CA VAL A 706 25.30 -19.45 9.71
C VAL A 706 26.65 -20.10 9.39
N SER A 707 27.73 -19.39 9.67
CA SER A 707 29.11 -19.88 9.45
C SER A 707 29.38 -21.12 10.31
N GLY A 708 30.07 -22.10 9.75
CA GLY A 708 30.41 -23.37 10.40
C GLY A 708 29.31 -24.45 10.31
N GLU A 709 28.12 -24.08 9.89
CA GLU A 709 26.98 -25.01 9.77
C GLU A 709 26.98 -25.73 8.42
N LYS A 710 26.31 -26.88 8.39
CA LYS A 710 26.24 -27.74 7.21
C LYS A 710 24.86 -27.66 6.57
N TYR A 711 24.81 -27.46 5.26
CA TYR A 711 23.57 -27.28 4.49
C TYR A 711 23.49 -28.21 3.29
N PHE A 712 22.25 -28.53 2.91
CA PHE A 712 21.88 -29.11 1.61
C PHE A 712 20.57 -28.52 1.14
N ALA A 713 20.28 -28.59 -0.17
CA ALA A 713 19.06 -28.07 -0.72
C ALA A 713 18.34 -29.10 -1.60
N TRP A 714 17.04 -28.92 -1.78
CA TRP A 714 16.22 -29.59 -2.77
C TRP A 714 15.54 -28.56 -3.63
N VAL A 715 15.57 -28.76 -4.95
CA VAL A 715 14.80 -28.00 -5.91
C VAL A 715 13.50 -28.72 -6.17
N TYR A 716 12.39 -27.99 -6.05
CA TYR A 716 11.04 -28.47 -6.35
C TYR A 716 10.52 -27.73 -7.57
N TYR A 717 9.59 -28.35 -8.28
CA TYR A 717 8.85 -27.76 -9.38
C TYR A 717 7.38 -28.15 -9.26
N PHE A 718 6.49 -27.48 -9.98
CA PHE A 718 5.07 -27.82 -9.99
C PHE A 718 4.75 -28.74 -11.17
N SER A 719 3.91 -29.75 -10.93
CA SER A 719 3.41 -30.67 -11.94
C SER A 719 1.95 -31.00 -11.60
N ALA A 720 1.05 -30.81 -12.53
CA ALA A 720 -0.38 -30.99 -12.30
C ALA A 720 -0.91 -30.24 -11.06
N GLY A 721 -0.37 -29.05 -10.80
CA GLY A 721 -0.72 -28.23 -9.64
C GLY A 721 -0.15 -28.67 -8.29
N GLU A 722 0.64 -29.71 -8.25
CA GLU A 722 1.28 -30.21 -7.04
C GLU A 722 2.78 -29.94 -7.07
N GLN A 723 3.35 -29.61 -5.92
CA GLN A 723 4.79 -29.44 -5.78
C GLN A 723 5.51 -30.79 -5.83
N VAL A 724 6.33 -30.99 -6.83
CA VAL A 724 7.09 -32.23 -7.06
C VAL A 724 8.55 -32.01 -6.71
N ARG A 725 9.11 -32.97 -6.00
CA ARG A 725 10.53 -32.96 -5.63
C ARG A 725 11.42 -33.27 -6.85
N GLY A 726 12.19 -32.30 -7.25
CA GLY A 726 13.14 -32.42 -8.34
C GLY A 726 14.51 -32.97 -7.90
N ARG A 727 15.55 -32.17 -7.98
CA ARG A 727 16.94 -32.56 -7.71
C ARG A 727 17.47 -31.97 -6.41
N GLY A 728 18.13 -32.80 -5.59
CA GLY A 728 18.84 -32.36 -4.38
C GLY A 728 20.32 -32.07 -4.62
N THR A 729 20.94 -31.38 -3.66
CA THR A 729 22.38 -31.17 -3.58
C THR A 729 22.98 -32.09 -2.52
N SER A 730 24.30 -32.34 -2.60
CA SER A 730 25.07 -32.91 -1.47
C SER A 730 25.24 -31.84 -0.36
N SER A 731 25.40 -32.30 0.88
CA SER A 731 25.62 -31.37 2.00
C SER A 731 27.04 -30.79 2.00
N HIS A 732 27.13 -29.49 2.25
CA HIS A 732 28.38 -28.73 2.35
C HIS A 732 28.41 -27.90 3.61
N THR A 733 29.58 -27.74 4.23
CA THR A 733 29.80 -26.81 5.35
C THR A 733 30.04 -25.42 4.76
N LEU A 734 29.29 -24.45 5.20
CA LEU A 734 29.42 -23.06 4.79
C LEU A 734 30.27 -22.32 5.82
N ILE A 735 31.29 -21.64 5.36
CA ILE A 735 32.20 -20.82 6.18
C ILE A 735 32.14 -19.41 5.61
N PHE A 736 31.89 -18.42 6.44
CA PHE A 736 31.94 -17.05 5.99
C PHE A 736 33.40 -16.68 5.69
N PRO A 737 33.64 -15.89 4.60
CA PRO A 737 34.96 -15.33 4.37
C PRO A 737 35.43 -14.63 5.64
N THR A 738 36.59 -14.97 6.14
CA THR A 738 37.22 -14.15 7.17
C THR A 738 37.58 -12.84 6.51
N GLU A 739 37.04 -11.73 7.03
CA GLU A 739 37.65 -10.42 6.72
C GLU A 739 39.16 -10.56 6.93
N PRO A 740 39.95 -10.08 5.97
CA PRO A 740 41.41 -10.06 6.19
C PRO A 740 41.63 -9.36 7.54
N GLU A 741 42.33 -10.02 8.49
CA GLU A 741 42.77 -9.35 9.70
C GLU A 741 43.65 -8.19 9.22
N PHE A 742 43.10 -7.00 9.20
CA PHE A 742 43.87 -5.81 8.91
C PHE A 742 44.88 -5.64 10.05
N ILE A 743 46.14 -5.95 9.75
CA ILE A 743 47.23 -5.65 10.67
C ILE A 743 47.25 -4.13 10.83
N THR A 744 46.97 -3.66 12.03
CA THR A 744 46.97 -2.21 12.30
C THR A 744 48.28 -1.61 11.85
N GLY A 745 48.25 -0.65 10.93
CA GLY A 745 49.41 -0.03 10.33
C GLY A 745 49.87 -0.60 8.98
N ASP A 746 49.36 -1.75 8.55
CA ASP A 746 49.52 -2.32 7.19
C ASP A 746 48.53 -1.62 6.24
N VAL A 747 48.90 -0.49 5.71
CA VAL A 747 48.06 0.41 4.92
C VAL A 747 48.02 -0.02 3.43
N ASP A 748 49.11 -0.60 2.95
CA ASP A 748 49.19 -1.10 1.56
C ASP A 748 48.70 -2.56 1.41
N GLY A 749 48.37 -3.25 2.53
CA GLY A 749 47.80 -4.58 2.57
C GLY A 749 48.72 -5.69 2.08
N ASN A 750 50.04 -5.54 2.29
CA ASN A 750 51.02 -6.54 1.92
C ASN A 750 51.30 -7.58 3.03
N GLY A 751 50.71 -7.41 4.23
CA GLY A 751 50.84 -8.29 5.38
C GLY A 751 52.02 -7.97 6.32
N VAL A 752 52.71 -6.85 6.12
CA VAL A 752 53.86 -6.40 6.93
C VAL A 752 53.74 -4.89 7.13
N VAL A 753 53.88 -4.41 8.38
CA VAL A 753 53.91 -2.97 8.63
C VAL A 753 55.35 -2.48 8.43
N ASP A 754 55.62 -1.74 7.35
CA ASP A 754 56.90 -1.26 6.95
C ASP A 754 56.90 0.19 6.40
N ILE A 755 58.01 0.61 5.78
CA ILE A 755 58.15 2.00 5.27
C ILE A 755 57.20 2.28 4.08
N ALA A 756 56.71 1.25 3.41
CA ALA A 756 55.74 1.42 2.32
C ALA A 756 54.37 1.93 2.86
N ASP A 757 53.98 1.48 4.05
CA ASP A 757 52.75 1.93 4.73
C ASP A 757 52.86 3.38 5.19
N VAL A 758 54.03 3.75 5.71
CA VAL A 758 54.33 5.16 6.04
C VAL A 758 54.17 6.05 4.81
N ASN A 759 54.71 5.59 3.67
CA ASN A 759 54.54 6.32 2.41
C ASN A 759 53.13 6.34 1.90
N ALA A 760 52.35 5.28 2.10
CA ALA A 760 50.95 5.23 1.73
C ALA A 760 50.12 6.29 2.51
N VAL A 761 50.28 6.36 3.84
CA VAL A 761 49.64 7.40 4.68
C VAL A 761 50.06 8.81 4.23
N ILE A 762 51.35 9.04 3.99
CA ILE A 762 51.87 10.35 3.51
C ILE A 762 51.22 10.71 2.15
N ASN A 763 51.09 9.75 1.24
CA ASN A 763 50.47 10.02 -0.07
C ASN A 763 49.00 10.39 0.06
N VAL A 764 48.28 9.78 0.99
CA VAL A 764 46.87 10.14 1.30
C VAL A 764 46.83 11.55 1.89
N MET A 765 47.68 11.87 2.87
CA MET A 765 47.76 13.20 3.47
C MET A 765 48.06 14.31 2.44
N LEU A 766 48.89 14.00 1.45
CA LEU A 766 49.26 14.95 0.39
C LEU A 766 48.24 15.00 -0.76
N GLY A 767 47.15 14.26 -0.67
CA GLY A 767 46.14 14.16 -1.71
C GLY A 767 46.59 13.50 -3.01
N LYS A 768 47.70 12.73 -2.97
CA LYS A 768 48.26 11.99 -4.11
C LYS A 768 47.65 10.60 -4.29
N MET A 769 46.95 10.11 -3.25
CA MET A 769 46.25 8.86 -3.18
C MET A 769 44.92 9.07 -2.43
N GLN A 770 43.86 8.45 -2.87
CA GLN A 770 42.62 8.50 -2.11
C GLN A 770 42.63 7.47 -0.98
N PRO A 771 41.98 7.72 0.19
CA PRO A 771 41.86 6.72 1.25
C PRO A 771 41.29 5.38 0.78
N SER A 772 40.39 5.40 -0.20
CA SER A 772 39.75 4.21 -0.81
C SER A 772 40.71 3.39 -1.69
N GLU A 773 41.86 3.90 -2.04
CA GLU A 773 42.91 3.18 -2.79
C GLU A 773 43.83 2.39 -1.88
N CYS A 774 43.80 2.66 -0.56
CA CYS A 774 44.50 1.87 0.45
C CYS A 774 43.78 0.54 0.68
N LYS A 775 44.55 -0.54 0.85
CA LYS A 775 43.98 -1.86 1.20
C LYS A 775 43.77 -2.02 2.71
N GLY A 776 44.50 -1.27 3.53
CA GLY A 776 44.34 -1.14 4.97
C GLY A 776 43.83 0.24 5.35
N ASN A 777 43.52 0.44 6.64
CA ASN A 777 43.03 1.73 7.14
C ASN A 777 44.14 2.77 7.26
N PRO A 778 44.16 3.87 6.48
CA PRO A 778 45.21 4.90 6.60
C PRO A 778 45.01 5.82 7.81
N ASN A 779 43.88 5.83 8.49
CA ASN A 779 43.68 6.46 9.81
C ASN A 779 44.05 5.43 10.88
N VAL A 780 45.35 5.38 11.17
CA VAL A 780 45.95 4.32 11.98
C VAL A 780 45.84 4.57 13.47
N ASP A 781 45.76 5.83 13.89
CA ASP A 781 45.53 6.19 15.29
C ASP A 781 44.05 6.23 15.67
N GLY A 782 43.15 6.17 14.69
CA GLY A 782 41.70 6.17 14.88
C GLY A 782 41.12 7.53 15.32
N GLN A 783 41.87 8.62 15.22
CA GLN A 783 41.48 9.96 15.66
C GLN A 783 41.41 10.94 14.50
N GLY A 784 40.38 11.77 14.45
CA GLY A 784 40.28 12.86 13.49
C GLY A 784 40.33 12.47 12.02
N GLY A 785 41.08 13.20 11.22
CA GLY A 785 41.35 12.91 9.80
C GLY A 785 42.70 12.27 9.63
N ILE A 786 43.05 11.82 8.40
CA ILE A 786 44.36 11.24 8.10
C ILE A 786 45.43 12.35 8.11
N ASP A 787 46.32 12.31 9.11
CA ASP A 787 47.30 13.35 9.36
C ASP A 787 48.68 12.80 9.82
N ILE A 788 49.56 13.67 10.31
CA ILE A 788 50.89 13.29 10.73
C ILE A 788 50.90 12.35 11.95
N ALA A 789 49.79 12.29 12.72
CA ALA A 789 49.67 11.37 13.85
C ALA A 789 49.56 9.93 13.37
N ASP A 790 48.89 9.68 12.23
CA ASP A 790 48.80 8.38 11.59
C ASP A 790 50.15 7.90 11.07
N VAL A 791 50.91 8.79 10.46
CA VAL A 791 52.30 8.51 10.05
C VAL A 791 53.14 8.07 11.25
N ASN A 792 53.04 8.80 12.36
CA ASN A 792 53.72 8.46 13.60
C ASN A 792 53.22 7.15 14.22
N ALA A 793 51.95 6.87 14.09
CA ALA A 793 51.35 5.61 14.55
C ALA A 793 51.93 4.41 13.78
N VAL A 794 52.03 4.47 12.46
CA VAL A 794 52.69 3.43 11.65
C VAL A 794 54.15 3.26 12.05
N ILE A 795 54.93 4.36 12.21
CA ILE A 795 56.35 4.31 12.62
C ILE A 795 56.45 3.67 14.01
N ASN A 796 55.61 4.00 14.96
CA ASN A 796 55.63 3.40 16.29
C ASN A 796 55.35 1.88 16.25
N ILE A 797 54.42 1.44 15.42
CA ILE A 797 54.15 0.00 15.22
C ILE A 797 55.38 -0.69 14.62
N MET A 798 56.00 -0.12 13.59
CA MET A 798 57.24 -0.63 13.01
C MET A 798 58.36 -0.78 14.04
N LEU A 799 58.45 0.13 15.02
CA LEU A 799 59.43 0.13 16.10
C LEU A 799 59.04 -0.77 17.29
N GLY A 800 57.94 -1.57 17.16
CA GLY A 800 57.42 -2.44 18.22
C GLY A 800 56.86 -1.71 19.43
N LYS A 801 56.45 -0.44 19.28
CA LYS A 801 55.81 0.33 20.35
C LYS A 801 54.28 0.22 20.25
N THR A 802 53.63 0.07 21.37
CA THR A 802 52.19 0.11 21.42
C THR A 802 51.66 1.48 21.04
N VAL A 803 50.75 1.55 20.06
CA VAL A 803 49.92 2.73 19.77
C VAL A 803 48.72 2.68 20.72
N THR A 804 48.70 3.53 21.71
CA THR A 804 47.54 3.71 22.58
C THR A 804 46.53 4.59 21.82
N SER A 805 45.43 4.01 21.36
CA SER A 805 44.21 4.77 21.02
C SER A 805 43.71 5.41 22.32
N TYR A 806 43.67 6.69 22.40
CA TYR A 806 43.07 7.47 23.47
C TYR A 806 41.55 7.66 23.19
#